data_feaadbb531e22719ade6cfe7768ceb61
#
_entry.id   feaadbb531e22719ade6cfe7768ceb61
#
_cell.length_a   1.000
_cell.length_b   1.000
_cell.length_c   1.000
_cell.angle_alpha   90.00
_cell.angle_beta   90.00
_cell.angle_gamma   90.00
#
_symmetry.space_group_name_H-M   'P 1'
#
loop_
_entity.id
_entity.type
_entity.pdbx_description
1 polymer ?
#
loop_
_entity_poly.entity_id
_entity_poly.type
_entity_poly.pdbx_seq_one_letter_code
_entity_poly.pdbx_strand_id
1 'polypeptide(L)'
;MKKYTVFLFLFLFASLVAEAQNKKALQSPAIVEKADSISASLGKLPPSGRKIDTVKVNVPNIYVWKITPRLGERIFIPRDSAVIDFHKTMLVDGKGVAIGYLGNVGSPLQSKIFFERPEPSRFIFQDPVRAWRKGPEDQVFYNTKVPYSEIKYQSGGGGESAENRFQGEISMNMGKKLNVRFDFDYIYSRGFYNSLSNKGVSYDFYASYIGDKYKMHAYFQNNNFTIIENGGISDTLYISNPDHPNVVNNGNFKGSSLDIPTRMQDTWNRLRGRNLYVTNRYDLGDDTETYPVNDSVMGTRKKKDYVSLASVIFTTHYTDQRRRFNSNYSNIANVYTPQLWNGENGWTTLSDPKYEANIDDYMSYYSFKNTLALAMNEGFRKWTKFGLTAFIEHDLRKYSMPFLGIEESGAMYGLPGASMKESEYSLLVGGVLTKEKGKFLRYRATAEKDLHNSDYRLEGEITTRLNFRNKDFSVKANAYIKNISPSFFQNNFSSKYWNWKDMGLKDTRRVYIGGEIVFPELSFSQTRISGGVENITGLIYYDQEKRIAQSNEEIQVIALRLDQNFKSGIFHWDNQAVYQYTKSEEALPLPKWSLYSNIYLTTKLAKVLTLQLGADAYIHAKYHMPGYEPLTMQFYNQQDMKLGEFPVVSAYLNLHLKYTRFFVMMYNIAEGMGNAQSFSLYRYPVNPRVLKLGISWQFNN
;
A
#
# COMPACT_ATOMS: atom_id res chain seq x y z
N MET A 1 -11.40 20.62 25.94
CA MET A 1 -11.51 21.52 24.78
C MET A 1 -11.13 20.92 23.42
N LYS A 2 -10.34 19.86 23.32
CA LYS A 2 -9.95 19.25 21.99
C LYS A 2 -11.01 18.35 21.32
N LYS A 3 -12.05 17.94 22.02
CA LYS A 3 -13.12 17.07 21.44
C LYS A 3 -14.19 17.84 20.65
N TYR A 4 -14.36 19.12 20.90
CA TYR A 4 -15.38 19.94 20.22
C TYR A 4 -14.91 20.59 18.93
N THR A 5 -13.61 20.72 18.71
CA THR A 5 -13.04 21.36 17.51
C THR A 5 -13.24 20.51 16.26
N VAL A 6 -13.22 19.19 16.37
CA VAL A 6 -13.45 18.27 15.24
C VAL A 6 -14.94 18.26 14.85
N PHE A 7 -15.85 18.33 15.82
CA PHE A 7 -17.29 18.42 15.57
C PHE A 7 -17.68 19.77 14.96
N LEU A 8 -17.03 20.86 15.37
CA LEU A 8 -17.26 22.17 14.81
C LEU A 8 -16.80 22.27 13.34
N PHE A 9 -15.68 21.65 13.00
CA PHE A 9 -15.19 21.58 11.62
C PHE A 9 -16.10 20.73 10.72
N LEU A 10 -16.62 19.61 11.22
CA LEU A 10 -17.59 18.79 10.50
C LEU A 10 -18.92 19.53 10.31
N PHE A 11 -19.35 20.33 11.29
CA PHE A 11 -20.58 21.12 11.21
C PHE A 11 -20.45 22.33 10.26
N LEU A 12 -19.30 23.00 10.28
CA LEU A 12 -18.98 24.10 9.33
C LEU A 12 -18.84 23.56 7.90
N PHE A 13 -18.29 22.39 7.71
CA PHE A 13 -18.19 21.78 6.39
C PHE A 13 -19.56 21.29 5.88
N ALA A 14 -20.39 20.75 6.76
CA ALA A 14 -21.76 20.36 6.44
C ALA A 14 -22.64 21.59 6.08
N SER A 15 -22.44 22.73 6.76
CA SER A 15 -23.14 23.98 6.43
C SER A 15 -22.69 24.58 5.10
N LEU A 16 -21.40 24.49 4.75
CA LEU A 16 -20.89 24.89 3.42
C LEU A 16 -21.44 24.00 2.29
N VAL A 17 -21.63 22.72 2.56
CA VAL A 17 -22.25 21.78 1.60
C VAL A 17 -23.75 22.09 1.44
N ALA A 18 -24.44 22.41 2.53
CA ALA A 18 -25.87 22.79 2.49
C ALA A 18 -26.11 24.13 1.77
N GLU A 19 -25.18 25.08 1.88
CA GLU A 19 -25.27 26.38 1.18
C GLU A 19 -24.93 26.25 -0.31
N ALA A 20 -24.09 25.29 -0.71
CA ALA A 20 -23.82 24.93 -2.09
C ALA A 20 -25.04 24.25 -2.77
N GLN A 21 -25.88 23.56 -2.01
CA GLN A 21 -27.08 22.90 -2.51
C GLN A 21 -28.19 23.88 -2.86
N ASN A 22 -28.23 25.08 -2.25
CA ASN A 22 -29.27 26.10 -2.49
C ASN A 22 -29.01 27.00 -3.70
N LYS A 23 -27.86 26.94 -4.35
CA LYS A 23 -27.63 27.62 -5.62
C LYS A 23 -28.06 26.71 -6.77
N LYS A 24 -29.19 27.03 -7.38
CA LYS A 24 -29.72 26.38 -8.58
C LYS A 24 -28.61 25.99 -9.52
N ALA A 25 -28.58 24.70 -9.88
CA ALA A 25 -27.66 24.12 -10.84
C ALA A 25 -27.68 24.92 -12.16
N LEU A 26 -26.65 25.72 -12.39
CA LEU A 26 -26.37 26.28 -13.70
C LEU A 26 -25.95 25.10 -14.58
N GLN A 27 -26.84 24.71 -15.48
CA GLN A 27 -26.52 23.74 -16.55
C GLN A 27 -25.39 24.31 -17.39
N SER A 28 -24.20 23.72 -17.22
CA SER A 28 -23.05 24.02 -18.06
C SER A 28 -22.84 22.89 -19.07
N PRO A 29 -22.68 23.21 -20.38
CA PRO A 29 -22.39 22.16 -21.36
C PRO A 29 -21.06 21.47 -21.05
N ALA A 30 -21.09 20.15 -21.04
CA ALA A 30 -19.95 19.31 -20.80
C ALA A 30 -18.88 19.50 -21.88
N ILE A 31 -17.67 19.83 -21.48
CA ILE A 31 -16.49 19.67 -22.33
C ILE A 31 -16.19 18.17 -22.37
N VAL A 32 -16.48 17.56 -23.52
CA VAL A 32 -16.15 16.16 -23.81
C VAL A 32 -14.67 16.11 -24.15
N GLU A 33 -13.82 15.87 -23.14
CA GLU A 33 -12.50 15.32 -23.39
C GLU A 33 -12.71 13.81 -23.66
N LYS A 34 -12.65 13.40 -24.91
CA LYS A 34 -12.67 11.97 -25.28
C LYS A 34 -11.55 11.25 -24.58
N ALA A 35 -11.90 10.35 -23.68
CA ALA A 35 -10.99 9.30 -23.22
C ALA A 35 -10.78 8.32 -24.39
N ASP A 36 -9.70 8.48 -25.14
CA ASP A 36 -9.36 7.70 -26.33
C ASP A 36 -9.07 6.21 -26.09
N SER A 37 -9.30 5.72 -24.87
CA SER A 37 -9.05 4.31 -24.54
C SER A 37 -10.29 3.40 -24.56
N ILE A 38 -11.49 3.93 -24.83
CA ILE A 38 -12.73 3.12 -24.83
C ILE A 38 -13.33 2.96 -26.25
N SER A 39 -12.86 3.69 -27.27
CA SER A 39 -13.47 3.67 -28.62
C SER A 39 -12.94 2.61 -29.58
N ALA A 40 -12.19 1.63 -29.11
CA ALA A 40 -11.59 0.62 -30.01
C ALA A 40 -12.47 -0.62 -30.28
N SER A 41 -13.74 -0.63 -29.88
CA SER A 41 -14.62 -1.80 -30.10
C SER A 41 -15.85 -1.55 -31.00
N LEU A 42 -15.94 -0.42 -31.69
CA LEU A 42 -17.06 -0.20 -32.63
C LEU A 42 -16.60 -0.39 -34.06
N GLY A 43 -17.09 -1.47 -34.65
CA GLY A 43 -16.90 -1.85 -36.04
C GLY A 43 -17.44 -0.83 -37.06
N LYS A 44 -16.98 -0.98 -38.29
CA LYS A 44 -17.30 -0.19 -39.47
C LYS A 44 -18.79 0.07 -39.64
N LEU A 45 -19.18 1.34 -39.79
CA LEU A 45 -20.51 1.77 -40.22
C LEU A 45 -20.71 1.53 -41.73
N PRO A 46 -21.89 1.06 -42.14
CA PRO A 46 -22.30 1.03 -43.55
C PRO A 46 -22.79 2.41 -44.03
N PRO A 47 -22.75 2.72 -45.31
CA PRO A 47 -23.16 4.02 -45.83
C PRO A 47 -24.68 4.11 -46.07
N SER A 48 -25.20 5.27 -45.83
CA SER A 48 -26.45 5.88 -46.28
C SER A 48 -27.67 5.99 -45.34
N GLY A 49 -28.04 7.23 -45.03
CA GLY A 49 -29.39 7.73 -45.18
C GLY A 49 -30.42 7.34 -44.11
N ARG A 50 -30.08 7.10 -42.84
CA ARG A 50 -31.07 7.10 -41.74
C ARG A 50 -30.73 8.12 -40.68
N LYS A 51 -31.76 8.87 -40.21
CA LYS A 51 -31.62 9.76 -39.03
C LYS A 51 -30.90 8.99 -37.91
N ILE A 52 -29.71 9.46 -37.57
CA ILE A 52 -28.92 8.91 -36.46
C ILE A 52 -29.70 9.31 -35.19
N ASP A 53 -30.40 8.36 -34.61
CA ASP A 53 -30.79 8.45 -33.21
C ASP A 53 -29.48 8.65 -32.44
N THR A 54 -29.32 9.81 -31.83
CA THR A 54 -28.17 10.11 -30.96
C THR A 54 -28.19 9.11 -29.80
N VAL A 55 -27.39 8.06 -29.95
CA VAL A 55 -27.09 7.16 -28.84
C VAL A 55 -26.54 8.06 -27.74
N LYS A 56 -27.32 8.28 -26.70
CA LYS A 56 -26.86 8.99 -25.50
C LYS A 56 -25.72 8.15 -24.91
N VAL A 57 -24.49 8.50 -25.24
CA VAL A 57 -23.32 7.95 -24.60
C VAL A 57 -23.44 8.29 -23.13
N ASN A 58 -23.62 7.29 -22.29
CA ASN A 58 -23.80 7.46 -20.85
C ASN A 58 -22.44 7.85 -20.26
N VAL A 59 -22.13 9.14 -20.28
CA VAL A 59 -20.85 9.67 -19.76
C VAL A 59 -20.85 9.53 -18.25
N PRO A 60 -19.87 8.86 -17.66
CA PRO A 60 -19.81 8.66 -16.21
C PRO A 60 -19.90 10.01 -15.46
N ASN A 61 -20.61 10.02 -14.34
CA ASN A 61 -20.69 11.22 -13.51
C ASN A 61 -19.41 11.49 -12.72
N ILE A 62 -18.55 10.47 -12.57
CA ILE A 62 -17.32 10.54 -11.80
C ILE A 62 -16.20 9.86 -12.60
N TYR A 63 -15.09 10.56 -12.76
CA TYR A 63 -13.85 10.05 -13.29
C TYR A 63 -12.83 9.96 -12.17
N VAL A 64 -12.07 8.88 -12.15
CA VAL A 64 -11.08 8.59 -11.09
C VAL A 64 -9.74 8.25 -11.73
N TRP A 65 -8.65 8.81 -11.21
CA TRP A 65 -7.31 8.49 -11.68
C TRP A 65 -6.28 8.55 -10.55
N LYS A 66 -5.20 7.80 -10.71
CA LYS A 66 -3.95 7.96 -9.99
C LYS A 66 -2.98 8.81 -10.81
N ILE A 67 -1.91 9.27 -10.19
CA ILE A 67 -0.81 9.95 -10.89
C ILE A 67 0.51 9.21 -10.65
N THR A 68 1.41 9.29 -11.64
CA THR A 68 2.80 8.88 -11.39
C THR A 68 3.45 9.90 -10.46
N PRO A 69 4.06 9.49 -9.33
CA PRO A 69 4.52 10.43 -8.29
C PRO A 69 5.54 11.46 -8.78
N ARG A 70 6.40 11.11 -9.75
CA ARG A 70 7.45 11.99 -10.28
C ARG A 70 6.96 12.93 -11.37
N LEU A 71 6.13 12.44 -12.30
CA LEU A 71 5.77 13.15 -13.53
C LEU A 71 4.32 13.64 -13.56
N GLY A 72 3.50 13.27 -12.57
CA GLY A 72 2.09 13.67 -12.53
C GLY A 72 1.26 13.14 -13.71
N GLU A 73 1.70 12.08 -14.40
CA GLU A 73 0.94 11.45 -15.49
C GLU A 73 -0.29 10.76 -14.94
N ARG A 74 -1.44 10.98 -15.55
CA ARG A 74 -2.71 10.43 -15.09
C ARG A 74 -2.90 8.99 -15.57
N ILE A 75 -3.21 8.09 -14.66
CA ILE A 75 -3.57 6.70 -14.91
C ILE A 75 -5.01 6.52 -14.47
N PHE A 76 -5.94 6.44 -15.42
CA PHE A 76 -7.36 6.25 -15.12
C PHE A 76 -7.60 4.87 -14.53
N ILE A 77 -8.37 4.83 -13.44
CA ILE A 77 -8.76 3.62 -12.74
C ILE A 77 -10.29 3.53 -12.65
N PRO A 78 -10.86 2.32 -12.63
CA PRO A 78 -12.28 2.16 -12.38
C PRO A 78 -12.58 2.61 -10.94
N ARG A 79 -13.76 3.23 -10.75
CA ARG A 79 -14.24 3.52 -9.41
C ARG A 79 -14.55 2.20 -8.69
N ASP A 80 -14.18 2.11 -7.41
CA ASP A 80 -14.59 1.00 -6.56
C ASP A 80 -16.10 1.08 -6.27
N SER A 81 -16.85 0.29 -7.00
CA SER A 81 -18.28 0.07 -6.80
C SER A 81 -18.59 -1.40 -6.60
N ALA A 82 -17.57 -2.24 -6.39
CA ALA A 82 -17.71 -3.67 -6.33
C ALA A 82 -18.48 -4.08 -5.06
N VAL A 83 -19.43 -4.97 -5.24
CA VAL A 83 -20.16 -5.66 -4.16
C VAL A 83 -19.30 -6.78 -3.60
N ILE A 84 -18.56 -7.41 -4.50
CA ILE A 84 -17.71 -8.56 -4.24
C ILE A 84 -16.55 -8.11 -3.35
N ASP A 85 -16.23 -8.93 -2.34
CA ASP A 85 -15.09 -8.74 -1.45
C ASP A 85 -15.18 -7.53 -0.48
N PHE A 86 -16.38 -6.92 -0.31
CA PHE A 86 -16.50 -5.78 0.61
C PHE A 86 -16.17 -6.18 2.07
N HIS A 87 -16.43 -7.41 2.49
CA HIS A 87 -16.05 -7.96 3.80
C HIS A 87 -14.53 -7.96 4.03
N LYS A 88 -13.72 -8.12 2.98
CA LYS A 88 -12.25 -8.15 3.09
C LYS A 88 -11.64 -6.80 3.50
N THR A 89 -12.35 -5.71 3.34
CA THR A 89 -11.84 -4.38 3.69
C THR A 89 -11.50 -4.23 5.19
N MET A 90 -12.12 -5.06 6.04
CA MET A 90 -11.88 -5.14 7.49
C MET A 90 -10.85 -6.21 7.87
N LEU A 91 -10.40 -7.01 6.94
CA LEU A 91 -9.42 -8.07 7.21
C LEU A 91 -7.99 -7.59 7.00
N VAL A 92 -7.13 -7.93 7.94
CA VAL A 92 -5.68 -7.80 7.73
C VAL A 92 -5.25 -8.82 6.67
N ASP A 93 -5.73 -10.06 6.75
CA ASP A 93 -5.48 -11.14 5.78
C ASP A 93 -5.92 -10.77 4.37
N GLY A 94 -6.99 -10.00 4.22
CA GLY A 94 -7.52 -9.54 2.95
C GLY A 94 -6.62 -8.60 2.15
N LYS A 95 -5.44 -8.24 2.68
CA LYS A 95 -4.45 -7.39 1.98
C LYS A 95 -3.61 -8.13 0.94
N GLY A 96 -3.65 -9.45 0.90
CA GLY A 96 -2.90 -10.29 -0.05
C GLY A 96 -3.31 -11.75 0.04
N VAL A 97 -2.63 -12.63 -0.71
CA VAL A 97 -2.89 -14.07 -0.70
C VAL A 97 -2.44 -14.71 0.62
N ALA A 98 -1.35 -14.24 1.19
CA ALA A 98 -0.83 -14.72 2.46
C ALA A 98 -0.13 -13.58 3.19
N ILE A 99 -0.67 -13.16 4.32
CA ILE A 99 -0.18 -12.04 5.13
C ILE A 99 0.23 -12.53 6.51
N GLY A 100 1.37 -12.07 6.99
CA GLY A 100 1.77 -12.15 8.39
C GLY A 100 1.45 -10.84 9.09
N TYR A 101 0.80 -10.87 10.25
CA TYR A 101 0.35 -9.68 10.99
C TYR A 101 0.35 -9.92 12.50
N LEU A 102 0.32 -8.85 13.29
CA LEU A 102 0.40 -8.97 14.75
C LEU A 102 -0.94 -9.30 15.43
N GLY A 103 -2.07 -9.19 14.73
CA GLY A 103 -3.34 -9.66 15.26
C GLY A 103 -4.54 -8.75 14.98
N ASN A 104 -4.42 -7.44 14.86
CA ASN A 104 -5.57 -6.53 14.79
C ASN A 104 -5.45 -5.48 13.68
N VAL A 105 -6.55 -4.83 13.35
CA VAL A 105 -6.60 -3.76 12.33
C VAL A 105 -5.66 -2.62 12.74
N GLY A 106 -4.86 -2.14 11.79
CA GLY A 106 -3.82 -1.14 12.04
C GLY A 106 -2.48 -1.70 12.51
N SER A 107 -2.37 -3.01 12.75
CA SER A 107 -1.11 -3.63 13.19
C SER A 107 -0.06 -3.71 12.07
N PRO A 108 1.23 -3.76 12.42
CA PRO A 108 2.30 -4.14 11.52
C PRO A 108 1.98 -5.42 10.76
N LEU A 109 2.31 -5.45 9.47
CA LEU A 109 2.10 -6.60 8.61
C LEU A 109 3.17 -6.74 7.52
N GLN A 110 3.38 -7.97 7.04
CA GLN A 110 4.25 -8.27 5.91
C GLN A 110 3.61 -9.34 5.03
N SER A 111 3.66 -9.19 3.69
CA SER A 111 3.27 -10.28 2.80
C SER A 111 4.26 -11.45 2.92
N LYS A 112 3.72 -12.68 2.98
CA LYS A 112 4.48 -13.93 2.90
C LYS A 112 4.90 -14.24 1.46
N ILE A 113 4.33 -13.51 0.48
CA ILE A 113 4.69 -13.59 -0.94
C ILE A 113 5.76 -12.53 -1.23
N PHE A 114 6.92 -12.98 -1.70
CA PHE A 114 8.09 -12.10 -1.86
C PHE A 114 7.83 -10.94 -2.82
N PHE A 115 7.27 -11.20 -4.01
CA PHE A 115 7.02 -10.16 -5.02
C PHE A 115 5.87 -9.20 -4.67
N GLU A 116 5.12 -9.45 -3.60
CA GLU A 116 4.14 -8.51 -3.04
C GLU A 116 4.77 -7.58 -1.99
N ARG A 117 6.02 -7.84 -1.56
CA ARG A 117 6.72 -6.98 -0.59
C ARG A 117 7.21 -5.71 -1.29
N PRO A 118 6.87 -4.51 -0.78
CA PRO A 118 7.42 -3.27 -1.31
C PRO A 118 8.92 -3.17 -1.01
N GLU A 119 9.61 -2.36 -1.80
CA GLU A 119 11.00 -1.99 -1.49
C GLU A 119 11.06 -1.24 -0.14
N PRO A 120 12.10 -1.47 0.68
CA PRO A 120 12.30 -0.72 1.92
C PRO A 120 12.36 0.80 1.65
N SER A 121 11.66 1.55 2.47
CA SER A 121 11.69 3.02 2.39
C SER A 121 12.94 3.58 3.06
N ARG A 122 13.28 4.86 2.81
CA ARG A 122 14.38 5.53 3.52
C ARG A 122 14.09 5.70 5.01
N PHE A 123 12.80 5.74 5.41
CA PHE A 123 12.36 5.71 6.80
C PHE A 123 11.71 4.36 7.10
N ILE A 124 12.53 3.34 7.30
CA ILE A 124 12.16 1.92 7.40
C ILE A 124 11.08 1.62 8.45
N PHE A 125 10.93 2.44 9.47
CA PHE A 125 9.95 2.23 10.56
C PHE A 125 8.49 2.33 10.10
N GLN A 126 8.21 2.97 8.98
CA GLN A 126 6.84 3.07 8.45
C GLN A 126 6.44 1.84 7.59
N ASP A 127 7.40 1.04 7.14
CA ASP A 127 7.16 -0.04 6.19
C ASP A 127 6.20 -1.12 6.73
N PRO A 128 6.29 -1.55 8.01
CA PRO A 128 5.36 -2.54 8.57
C PRO A 128 3.90 -2.07 8.63
N VAL A 129 3.63 -0.76 8.65
CA VAL A 129 2.27 -0.20 8.66
C VAL A 129 1.85 0.43 7.35
N ARG A 130 2.63 0.24 6.28
CA ARG A 130 2.38 0.82 4.95
C ARG A 130 0.98 0.50 4.41
N ALA A 131 0.46 -0.70 4.65
CA ALA A 131 -0.87 -1.11 4.19
C ALA A 131 -2.05 -0.31 4.81
N TRP A 132 -1.81 0.43 5.89
CA TRP A 132 -2.79 1.27 6.57
C TRP A 132 -2.65 2.76 6.23
N ARG A 133 -1.67 3.10 5.39
CA ARG A 133 -1.35 4.47 4.98
C ARG A 133 -1.38 4.55 3.47
N LYS A 134 -1.72 5.71 2.93
CA LYS A 134 -1.62 5.97 1.50
C LYS A 134 -0.21 6.43 1.17
N GLY A 135 0.49 5.69 0.32
CA GLY A 135 1.75 6.13 -0.29
C GLY A 135 1.54 7.16 -1.41
N PRO A 136 2.61 7.73 -1.96
CA PRO A 136 2.51 8.64 -3.13
C PRO A 136 1.84 7.99 -4.35
N GLU A 137 1.99 6.66 -4.52
CA GLU A 137 1.40 5.88 -5.63
C GLU A 137 -0.09 5.54 -5.40
N ASP A 138 -0.57 5.70 -4.15
CA ASP A 138 -1.95 5.37 -3.78
C ASP A 138 -2.87 6.58 -3.81
N GLN A 139 -2.33 7.76 -4.12
CA GLN A 139 -3.09 8.99 -4.17
C GLN A 139 -4.04 9.00 -5.36
N VAL A 140 -5.34 9.20 -5.08
CA VAL A 140 -6.42 9.14 -6.06
C VAL A 140 -7.05 10.50 -6.22
N PHE A 141 -7.28 10.92 -7.46
CA PHE A 141 -7.92 12.19 -7.82
C PHE A 141 -9.22 11.93 -8.53
N TYR A 142 -10.13 12.88 -8.40
CA TYR A 142 -11.48 12.81 -8.94
C TYR A 142 -11.80 13.98 -9.86
N ASN A 143 -12.76 13.74 -10.76
CA ASN A 143 -13.53 14.78 -11.42
C ASN A 143 -15.00 14.36 -11.36
N THR A 144 -15.81 15.16 -10.71
CA THR A 144 -17.19 14.83 -10.40
C THR A 144 -18.15 15.84 -11.06
N LYS A 145 -19.19 15.38 -11.77
CA LYS A 145 -20.24 16.27 -12.29
C LYS A 145 -21.16 16.79 -11.19
N VAL A 146 -21.34 15.98 -10.17
CA VAL A 146 -22.12 16.26 -8.96
C VAL A 146 -21.24 15.98 -7.75
N PRO A 147 -21.44 16.66 -6.62
CA PRO A 147 -20.72 16.35 -5.40
C PRO A 147 -20.85 14.87 -5.04
N TYR A 148 -19.75 14.29 -4.61
CA TYR A 148 -19.66 12.89 -4.20
C TYR A 148 -19.18 12.79 -2.76
N SER A 149 -19.84 11.98 -1.97
CA SER A 149 -19.34 11.58 -0.65
C SER A 149 -19.57 10.10 -0.39
N GLU A 150 -18.68 9.49 0.37
CA GLU A 150 -18.79 8.11 0.87
C GLU A 150 -18.42 8.07 2.33
N ILE A 151 -19.20 7.35 3.12
CA ILE A 151 -18.93 7.03 4.51
C ILE A 151 -18.85 5.51 4.63
N LYS A 152 -17.77 5.01 5.25
CA LYS A 152 -17.60 3.60 5.60
C LYS A 152 -17.40 3.46 7.08
N TYR A 153 -18.13 2.55 7.69
CA TYR A 153 -17.92 2.14 9.08
C TYR A 153 -17.83 0.63 9.16
N GLN A 154 -16.85 0.16 9.88
CA GLN A 154 -16.58 -1.26 10.05
C GLN A 154 -16.28 -1.54 11.52
N SER A 155 -16.81 -2.64 12.02
CA SER A 155 -16.66 -3.06 13.41
C SER A 155 -16.46 -4.57 13.50
N GLY A 156 -15.70 -5.00 14.51
CA GLY A 156 -15.48 -6.41 14.82
C GLY A 156 -15.18 -6.59 16.31
N GLY A 157 -15.37 -7.80 16.81
CA GLY A 157 -15.20 -8.09 18.22
C GLY A 157 -16.20 -7.35 19.12
N GLY A 158 -15.93 -7.32 20.40
CA GLY A 158 -16.76 -6.62 21.39
C GLY A 158 -16.02 -6.43 22.71
N GLY A 159 -16.43 -5.43 23.51
CA GLY A 159 -15.82 -5.15 24.80
C GLY A 159 -14.32 -4.90 24.70
N GLU A 160 -13.51 -5.78 25.25
CA GLU A 160 -12.06 -5.63 25.36
C GLU A 160 -11.31 -5.94 24.05
N SER A 161 -11.94 -6.63 23.09
CA SER A 161 -11.36 -6.95 21.78
C SER A 161 -11.94 -6.15 20.61
N ALA A 162 -12.64 -5.05 20.88
CA ALA A 162 -13.33 -4.25 19.86
C ALA A 162 -12.37 -3.68 18.81
N GLU A 163 -12.72 -3.85 17.55
CA GLU A 163 -12.05 -3.23 16.39
C GLU A 163 -13.04 -2.33 15.65
N ASN A 164 -12.62 -1.11 15.36
CA ASN A 164 -13.45 -0.15 14.62
C ASN A 164 -12.61 0.59 13.57
N ARG A 165 -13.18 0.81 12.41
CA ARG A 165 -12.63 1.69 11.39
C ARG A 165 -13.73 2.59 10.83
N PHE A 166 -13.46 3.87 10.78
CA PHE A 166 -14.33 4.86 10.16
C PHE A 166 -13.57 5.56 9.05
N GLN A 167 -14.16 5.61 7.87
CA GLN A 167 -13.60 6.32 6.71
C GLN A 167 -14.67 7.23 6.14
N GLY A 168 -14.26 8.44 5.76
CA GLY A 168 -15.12 9.41 5.09
C GLY A 168 -14.36 10.07 3.95
N GLU A 169 -15.02 10.25 2.82
CA GLU A 169 -14.46 11.03 1.71
C GLU A 169 -15.53 11.96 1.12
N ILE A 170 -15.10 13.14 0.73
CA ILE A 170 -15.96 14.14 0.05
C ILE A 170 -15.16 14.73 -1.09
N SER A 171 -15.75 14.75 -2.29
CA SER A 171 -15.13 15.34 -3.48
C SER A 171 -16.15 16.20 -4.23
N MET A 172 -15.74 17.37 -4.65
CA MET A 172 -16.57 18.28 -5.44
C MET A 172 -15.75 19.07 -6.45
N ASN A 173 -16.37 19.40 -7.56
CA ASN A 173 -15.80 20.32 -8.53
C ASN A 173 -16.18 21.76 -8.18
N MET A 174 -15.18 22.64 -8.14
CA MET A 174 -15.33 24.10 -8.09
C MET A 174 -15.22 24.64 -9.52
N GLY A 175 -16.33 24.72 -10.23
CA GLY A 175 -16.36 25.01 -11.65
C GLY A 175 -15.96 23.82 -12.52
N LYS A 176 -15.49 24.07 -13.76
CA LYS A 176 -15.22 23.02 -14.75
C LYS A 176 -13.84 22.39 -14.63
N LYS A 177 -12.88 23.09 -14.02
CA LYS A 177 -11.45 22.75 -14.10
C LYS A 177 -10.83 22.37 -12.77
N LEU A 178 -11.41 22.78 -11.64
CA LEU A 178 -10.88 22.54 -10.30
C LEU A 178 -11.75 21.52 -9.56
N ASN A 179 -11.12 20.46 -9.06
CA ASN A 179 -11.72 19.53 -8.11
C ASN A 179 -10.98 19.62 -6.78
N VAL A 180 -11.73 19.57 -5.71
CA VAL A 180 -11.21 19.46 -4.33
C VAL A 180 -11.79 18.23 -3.65
N ARG A 181 -10.98 17.59 -2.82
CA ARG A 181 -11.38 16.39 -2.08
C ARG A 181 -10.76 16.40 -0.68
N PHE A 182 -11.49 15.85 0.25
CA PHE A 182 -11.05 15.58 1.61
C PHE A 182 -11.33 14.13 1.96
N ASP A 183 -10.33 13.45 2.56
CA ASP A 183 -10.43 12.10 3.07
C ASP A 183 -10.10 12.08 4.55
N PHE A 184 -10.78 11.22 5.28
CA PHE A 184 -10.55 10.94 6.69
C PHE A 184 -10.58 9.44 6.93
N ASP A 185 -9.59 8.90 7.67
CA ASP A 185 -9.52 7.49 8.06
C ASP A 185 -9.15 7.39 9.55
N TYR A 186 -9.98 6.73 10.31
CA TYR A 186 -9.80 6.50 11.73
C TYR A 186 -9.85 5.01 12.01
N ILE A 187 -8.79 4.48 12.63
CA ILE A 187 -8.67 3.09 13.08
C ILE A 187 -8.55 3.11 14.59
N TYR A 188 -9.32 2.27 15.26
CA TYR A 188 -9.16 1.96 16.66
C TYR A 188 -9.41 0.48 16.89
N SER A 189 -8.42 -0.21 17.46
CA SER A 189 -8.51 -1.63 17.74
C SER A 189 -7.86 -1.93 19.09
N ARG A 190 -8.56 -2.62 19.97
CA ARG A 190 -8.01 -3.06 21.26
C ARG A 190 -7.12 -4.30 21.14
N GLY A 191 -7.38 -5.13 20.11
CA GLY A 191 -6.67 -6.39 19.89
C GLY A 191 -7.30 -7.56 20.62
N PHE A 192 -6.93 -8.75 20.18
CA PHE A 192 -7.45 -10.02 20.72
C PHE A 192 -6.50 -10.68 21.72
N TYR A 193 -5.31 -10.12 21.88
CA TYR A 193 -4.28 -10.53 22.86
C TYR A 193 -3.92 -9.34 23.73
N ASN A 194 -3.46 -9.62 24.94
CA ASN A 194 -3.13 -8.55 25.91
C ASN A 194 -2.09 -7.57 25.36
N SER A 195 -2.22 -6.30 25.72
CA SER A 195 -1.29 -5.21 25.36
C SER A 195 -1.01 -5.09 23.85
N LEU A 196 -2.03 -5.26 23.00
CA LEU A 196 -1.93 -5.20 21.55
C LEU A 196 -3.00 -4.28 20.95
N SER A 197 -2.97 -3.00 21.27
CA SER A 197 -3.94 -2.05 20.74
C SER A 197 -3.34 -1.09 19.72
N ASN A 198 -4.14 -0.69 18.74
CA ASN A 198 -3.74 0.24 17.70
C ASN A 198 -4.71 1.41 17.60
N LYS A 199 -4.16 2.59 17.32
CA LYS A 199 -4.92 3.79 17.01
C LYS A 199 -4.29 4.53 15.84
N GLY A 200 -5.05 4.67 14.75
CA GLY A 200 -4.63 5.40 13.56
C GLY A 200 -5.58 6.56 13.26
N VAL A 201 -5.03 7.71 12.91
CA VAL A 201 -5.78 8.86 12.39
C VAL A 201 -5.05 9.39 11.16
N SER A 202 -5.74 9.45 10.04
CA SER A 202 -5.23 10.06 8.82
C SER A 202 -6.24 11.04 8.27
N TYR A 203 -5.77 12.15 7.73
CA TYR A 203 -6.59 13.06 6.93
C TYR A 203 -5.78 13.61 5.77
N ASP A 204 -6.45 13.71 4.63
CA ASP A 204 -5.83 14.08 3.37
C ASP A 204 -6.68 15.15 2.67
N PHE A 205 -6.03 16.20 2.15
CA PHE A 205 -6.65 17.21 1.30
C PHE A 205 -6.06 17.10 -0.10
N TYR A 206 -6.92 17.15 -1.11
CA TYR A 206 -6.52 17.07 -2.50
C TYR A 206 -7.06 18.25 -3.29
N ALA A 207 -6.29 18.67 -4.26
CA ALA A 207 -6.71 19.60 -5.29
C ALA A 207 -6.20 19.13 -6.65
N SER A 208 -7.05 19.16 -7.67
CA SER A 208 -6.62 18.94 -9.04
C SER A 208 -7.22 20.00 -9.95
N TYR A 209 -6.37 20.70 -10.69
CA TYR A 209 -6.76 21.65 -11.70
C TYR A 209 -6.43 21.08 -13.09
N ILE A 210 -7.43 20.93 -13.93
CA ILE A 210 -7.30 20.37 -15.28
C ILE A 210 -7.74 21.44 -16.27
N GLY A 211 -6.80 22.28 -16.67
CA GLY A 211 -6.98 23.29 -17.72
C GLY A 211 -6.58 22.79 -19.10
N ASP A 212 -6.65 23.64 -20.09
CA ASP A 212 -6.33 23.30 -21.47
C ASP A 212 -4.82 23.06 -21.67
N LYS A 213 -3.99 24.00 -21.20
CA LYS A 213 -2.52 23.92 -21.26
C LYS A 213 -1.88 23.64 -19.91
N TYR A 214 -2.49 24.08 -18.82
CA TYR A 214 -1.96 23.90 -17.47
C TYR A 214 -2.78 22.88 -16.69
N LYS A 215 -2.05 21.96 -16.03
CA LYS A 215 -2.60 20.90 -15.18
C LYS A 215 -1.81 20.87 -13.87
N MET A 216 -2.51 20.76 -12.77
CA MET A 216 -1.92 20.68 -11.44
C MET A 216 -2.59 19.58 -10.63
N HIS A 217 -1.79 18.85 -9.87
CA HIS A 217 -2.28 17.97 -8.82
C HIS A 217 -1.53 18.29 -7.53
N ALA A 218 -2.25 18.42 -6.45
CA ALA A 218 -1.68 18.67 -5.14
C ALA A 218 -2.39 17.83 -4.08
N TYR A 219 -1.64 17.39 -3.07
CA TYR A 219 -2.22 16.84 -1.86
C TYR A 219 -1.40 17.21 -0.63
N PHE A 220 -2.10 17.33 0.48
CA PHE A 220 -1.54 17.39 1.82
C PHE A 220 -2.08 16.21 2.60
N GLN A 221 -1.18 15.44 3.20
CA GLN A 221 -1.51 14.29 4.02
C GLN A 221 -0.91 14.45 5.42
N ASN A 222 -1.70 14.11 6.44
CA ASN A 222 -1.20 13.96 7.79
C ASN A 222 -1.72 12.66 8.40
N ASN A 223 -0.82 11.88 8.96
CA ASN A 223 -1.15 10.62 9.62
C ASN A 223 -0.44 10.48 10.97
N ASN A 224 -1.11 9.82 11.90
CA ASN A 224 -0.61 9.54 13.23
C ASN A 224 -1.09 8.16 13.66
N PHE A 225 -0.15 7.24 13.85
CA PHE A 225 -0.41 5.87 14.31
C PHE A 225 0.26 5.66 15.66
N THR A 226 -0.46 5.08 16.60
CA THR A 226 0.07 4.58 17.87
C THR A 226 -0.23 3.10 17.95
N ILE A 227 0.80 2.30 18.18
CA ILE A 227 0.79 0.86 18.25
C ILE A 227 1.27 0.49 19.65
N ILE A 228 0.44 -0.16 20.42
CA ILE A 228 0.84 -0.76 21.69
C ILE A 228 1.49 -2.09 21.37
N GLU A 229 2.66 -2.32 21.94
CA GLU A 229 3.54 -3.43 21.59
C GLU A 229 3.59 -4.43 22.77
N ASN A 230 3.25 -5.68 22.49
CA ASN A 230 3.32 -6.76 23.47
C ASN A 230 4.49 -7.73 23.25
N GLY A 231 5.24 -7.58 22.14
CA GLY A 231 6.36 -8.48 21.80
C GLY A 231 5.96 -9.91 21.46
N GLY A 232 4.66 -10.18 21.29
CA GLY A 232 4.09 -11.50 21.09
C GLY A 232 3.81 -12.25 22.40
N ILE A 233 3.19 -13.41 22.31
CA ILE A 233 2.94 -14.28 23.47
C ILE A 233 4.25 -14.80 24.08
N SER A 234 4.26 -14.97 25.40
CA SER A 234 5.45 -15.38 26.14
C SER A 234 5.95 -16.78 25.74
N ASP A 235 5.03 -17.72 25.53
CA ASP A 235 5.32 -19.09 25.12
C ASP A 235 4.35 -19.55 24.03
N THR A 236 4.88 -20.14 22.96
CA THR A 236 4.09 -20.67 21.86
C THR A 236 3.23 -21.88 22.26
N LEU A 237 3.56 -22.55 23.35
CA LEU A 237 2.80 -23.69 23.89
C LEU A 237 1.37 -23.33 24.24
N TYR A 238 1.07 -22.08 24.62
CA TYR A 238 -0.30 -21.61 24.86
C TYR A 238 -1.25 -21.85 23.67
N ILE A 239 -0.68 -21.89 22.45
CA ILE A 239 -1.43 -22.11 21.22
C ILE A 239 -1.16 -23.51 20.66
N SER A 240 0.13 -23.93 20.61
CA SER A 240 0.53 -25.18 19.96
C SER A 240 0.21 -26.44 20.76
N ASN A 241 0.21 -26.34 22.09
CA ASN A 241 -0.14 -27.44 23.02
C ASN A 241 -0.70 -26.88 24.33
N PRO A 242 -1.97 -26.42 24.35
CA PRO A 242 -2.58 -25.79 25.53
C PRO A 242 -2.66 -26.69 26.76
N ASP A 243 -2.61 -28.00 26.58
CA ASP A 243 -2.66 -28.99 27.66
C ASP A 243 -1.27 -29.36 28.21
N HIS A 244 -0.20 -28.72 27.70
CA HIS A 244 1.15 -28.97 28.17
C HIS A 244 1.31 -28.58 29.67
N PRO A 245 2.00 -29.41 30.49
CA PRO A 245 2.17 -29.14 31.94
C PRO A 245 2.68 -27.75 32.27
N ASN A 246 3.59 -27.18 31.49
CA ASN A 246 4.14 -25.83 31.71
C ASN A 246 3.07 -24.72 31.51
N VAL A 247 2.03 -24.96 30.76
CA VAL A 247 0.93 -24.03 30.50
C VAL A 247 -0.17 -24.21 31.55
N VAL A 248 -0.51 -25.44 31.89
CA VAL A 248 -1.57 -25.79 32.86
C VAL A 248 -1.12 -25.44 34.28
N ASN A 249 0.18 -25.63 34.64
CA ASN A 249 0.70 -25.31 35.98
C ASN A 249 0.73 -23.81 36.30
N ASN A 250 0.64 -22.93 35.32
CA ASN A 250 0.46 -21.50 35.51
C ASN A 250 -1.00 -21.13 35.83
N GLY A 251 -1.81 -22.10 36.20
CA GLY A 251 -3.17 -21.95 36.70
C GLY A 251 -4.15 -21.26 35.75
N ASN A 252 -5.07 -22.02 35.17
CA ASN A 252 -6.26 -21.52 34.46
C ASN A 252 -6.09 -21.11 32.99
N PHE A 253 -5.39 -21.90 32.17
CA PHE A 253 -5.42 -21.62 30.73
C PHE A 253 -6.70 -22.09 30.01
N LYS A 254 -7.81 -22.26 30.69
CA LYS A 254 -9.16 -22.31 30.07
C LYS A 254 -9.73 -20.90 29.83
N GLY A 255 -8.86 -19.88 29.87
CA GLY A 255 -9.17 -18.48 29.68
C GLY A 255 -9.29 -18.03 28.22
N SER A 256 -9.64 -16.78 28.03
CA SER A 256 -9.70 -16.12 26.73
C SER A 256 -8.28 -15.87 26.17
N SER A 257 -8.16 -15.52 24.91
CA SER A 257 -6.88 -15.11 24.30
C SER A 257 -6.23 -13.91 25.01
N LEU A 258 -7.02 -13.09 25.73
CA LEU A 258 -6.54 -11.97 26.53
C LEU A 258 -5.82 -12.39 27.82
N ASP A 259 -6.05 -13.62 28.29
CA ASP A 259 -5.41 -14.16 29.50
C ASP A 259 -4.01 -14.74 29.21
N ILE A 260 -3.66 -14.90 27.93
CA ILE A 260 -2.34 -15.40 27.53
C ILE A 260 -1.25 -14.38 27.89
N PRO A 261 -0.21 -14.75 28.65
CA PRO A 261 0.88 -13.86 28.99
C PRO A 261 1.63 -13.39 27.74
N THR A 262 2.02 -12.12 27.73
CA THR A 262 2.80 -11.49 26.67
C THR A 262 4.18 -11.08 27.18
N ARG A 263 5.12 -10.87 26.24
CA ARG A 263 6.53 -10.62 26.58
C ARG A 263 6.78 -9.23 27.14
N MET A 264 5.94 -8.24 26.77
CA MET A 264 6.07 -6.87 27.27
C MET A 264 4.71 -6.19 27.44
N GLN A 265 4.72 -5.14 28.22
CA GLN A 265 3.58 -4.27 28.53
C GLN A 265 4.06 -2.83 28.56
N ASP A 266 3.17 -1.86 28.69
CA ASP A 266 3.47 -0.42 28.78
C ASP A 266 4.51 0.07 27.77
N THR A 267 4.46 -0.53 26.57
CA THR A 267 5.38 -0.27 25.48
C THR A 267 4.59 0.14 24.24
N TRP A 268 5.06 1.16 23.54
CA TRP A 268 4.39 1.64 22.32
C TRP A 268 5.33 2.28 21.32
N ASN A 269 4.95 2.15 20.06
CA ASN A 269 5.48 2.90 18.93
C ASN A 269 4.47 3.95 18.48
N ARG A 270 4.93 5.16 18.23
CA ARG A 270 4.13 6.21 17.60
C ARG A 270 4.80 6.70 16.32
N LEU A 271 4.07 6.62 15.24
CA LEU A 271 4.49 7.12 13.92
C LEU A 271 3.66 8.33 13.55
N ARG A 272 4.31 9.40 13.14
CA ARG A 272 3.69 10.61 12.56
C ARG A 272 4.27 10.84 11.19
N GLY A 273 3.41 11.17 10.23
CA GLY A 273 3.83 11.47 8.87
C GLY A 273 3.07 12.64 8.30
N ARG A 274 3.78 13.56 7.63
CA ARG A 274 3.21 14.65 6.86
C ARG A 274 3.82 14.62 5.46
N ASN A 275 2.98 14.74 4.47
CA ASN A 275 3.41 14.85 3.08
C ASN A 275 2.72 16.07 2.46
N LEU A 276 3.48 16.87 1.75
CA LEU A 276 2.96 17.92 0.88
C LEU A 276 3.52 17.67 -0.51
N TYR A 277 2.62 17.47 -1.46
CA TYR A 277 2.96 17.17 -2.84
C TYR A 277 2.26 18.15 -3.77
N VAL A 278 3.00 18.66 -4.74
CA VAL A 278 2.46 19.49 -5.82
C VAL A 278 3.18 19.14 -7.11
N THR A 279 2.43 18.79 -8.14
CA THR A 279 2.96 18.65 -9.50
C THR A 279 2.25 19.61 -10.45
N ASN A 280 3.02 20.27 -11.26
CA ASN A 280 2.58 21.24 -12.26
C ASN A 280 3.04 20.74 -13.62
N ARG A 281 2.13 20.75 -14.58
CA ARG A 281 2.40 20.41 -15.98
C ARG A 281 1.89 21.50 -16.88
N TYR A 282 2.76 22.02 -17.71
CA TYR A 282 2.41 22.99 -18.72
C TYR A 282 2.68 22.45 -20.13
N ASP A 283 1.62 22.32 -20.92
CA ASP A 283 1.66 21.77 -22.27
C ASP A 283 2.04 22.86 -23.27
N LEU A 284 3.12 22.64 -24.02
CA LEU A 284 3.68 23.56 -25.03
C LEU A 284 3.07 23.26 -26.41
N GLY A 285 2.75 24.29 -27.15
CA GLY A 285 2.24 24.20 -28.51
C GLY A 285 0.94 24.99 -28.69
N ASP A 286 0.49 25.09 -29.94
CA ASP A 286 -0.72 25.82 -30.30
C ASP A 286 -1.87 24.82 -30.52
N ASP A 287 -2.88 24.92 -29.65
CA ASP A 287 -4.08 24.09 -29.68
C ASP A 287 -5.19 24.65 -30.57
N THR A 288 -4.92 25.77 -31.27
CA THR A 288 -5.86 26.43 -32.17
C THR A 288 -5.52 26.21 -33.65
N GLU A 289 -6.52 26.16 -34.48
CA GLU A 289 -6.41 26.19 -35.94
C GLU A 289 -7.27 27.31 -36.50
N THR A 290 -6.77 27.96 -37.55
CA THR A 290 -7.53 28.93 -38.30
C THR A 290 -8.39 28.23 -39.35
N TYR A 291 -9.61 28.67 -39.53
CA TYR A 291 -10.49 28.18 -40.58
C TYR A 291 -11.22 29.39 -41.24
N PRO A 292 -11.47 29.33 -42.55
CA PRO A 292 -12.23 30.38 -43.21
C PRO A 292 -13.69 30.38 -42.71
N VAL A 293 -14.15 31.52 -42.23
CA VAL A 293 -15.57 31.77 -41.91
C VAL A 293 -16.29 32.26 -43.13
N ASN A 294 -15.65 33.15 -43.90
CA ASN A 294 -16.07 33.71 -45.21
C ASN A 294 -14.80 34.04 -46.00
N ASP A 295 -14.93 34.46 -47.25
CA ASP A 295 -13.83 34.77 -48.18
C ASP A 295 -12.81 35.83 -47.65
N SER A 296 -13.17 36.57 -46.59
CA SER A 296 -12.33 37.65 -46.04
C SER A 296 -12.07 37.52 -44.54
N VAL A 297 -12.69 36.55 -43.85
CA VAL A 297 -12.62 36.42 -42.39
C VAL A 297 -12.16 35.02 -42.01
N MET A 298 -11.01 34.95 -41.30
CA MET A 298 -10.50 33.73 -40.68
C MET A 298 -10.95 33.66 -39.24
N GLY A 299 -11.61 32.59 -38.86
CA GLY A 299 -11.92 32.23 -37.49
C GLY A 299 -10.88 31.33 -36.86
N THR A 300 -10.82 31.28 -35.54
CA THR A 300 -10.00 30.35 -34.81
C THR A 300 -10.86 29.36 -34.02
N ARG A 301 -10.54 28.09 -34.11
CA ARG A 301 -11.16 27.02 -33.29
C ARG A 301 -10.11 26.12 -32.68
N LYS A 302 -10.46 25.43 -31.61
CA LYS A 302 -9.59 24.41 -31.04
C LYS A 302 -9.45 23.23 -32.01
N LYS A 303 -8.22 22.76 -32.20
CA LYS A 303 -7.94 21.55 -32.97
C LYS A 303 -8.65 20.37 -32.34
N LYS A 304 -9.33 19.58 -33.18
CA LYS A 304 -9.91 18.32 -32.77
C LYS A 304 -8.76 17.32 -32.63
N ASP A 305 -8.70 16.58 -31.52
CA ASP A 305 -7.64 15.59 -31.25
C ASP A 305 -6.21 16.21 -31.10
N TYR A 306 -6.12 17.44 -30.56
CA TYR A 306 -4.85 18.10 -30.32
C TYR A 306 -4.01 17.34 -29.27
N VAL A 307 -2.74 17.08 -29.62
CA VAL A 307 -1.72 16.59 -28.70
C VAL A 307 -0.60 17.63 -28.67
N SER A 308 -0.26 18.13 -27.49
CA SER A 308 0.83 19.10 -27.33
C SER A 308 2.17 18.52 -27.75
N LEU A 309 3.03 19.36 -28.33
CA LEU A 309 4.38 18.97 -28.76
C LEU A 309 5.19 18.42 -27.60
N ALA A 310 5.25 19.17 -26.54
CA ALA A 310 6.00 18.86 -25.33
C ALA A 310 5.28 19.40 -24.11
N SER A 311 5.70 18.96 -22.94
CA SER A 311 5.21 19.45 -21.66
C SER A 311 6.38 19.68 -20.71
N VAL A 312 6.37 20.81 -20.02
CA VAL A 312 7.29 21.05 -18.89
C VAL A 312 6.58 20.63 -17.63
N ILE A 313 7.26 19.84 -16.80
CA ILE A 313 6.71 19.29 -15.56
C ILE A 313 7.61 19.73 -14.42
N PHE A 314 7.01 20.25 -13.35
CA PHE A 314 7.70 20.57 -12.12
C PHE A 314 6.95 19.96 -10.95
N THR A 315 7.62 19.08 -10.20
CA THR A 315 7.04 18.36 -9.06
C THR A 315 7.85 18.65 -7.80
N THR A 316 7.17 19.03 -6.74
CA THR A 316 7.74 19.19 -5.39
C THR A 316 7.07 18.22 -4.45
N HIS A 317 7.86 17.49 -3.68
CA HIS A 317 7.37 16.59 -2.65
C HIS A 317 8.15 16.78 -1.35
N TYR A 318 7.47 17.25 -0.34
CA TYR A 318 7.97 17.39 1.01
C TYR A 318 7.43 16.26 1.88
N THR A 319 8.32 15.61 2.64
CA THR A 319 8.00 14.52 3.55
C THR A 319 8.62 14.79 4.92
N ASP A 320 7.83 14.69 6.00
CA ASP A 320 8.27 14.73 7.40
C ASP A 320 7.74 13.48 8.09
N GLN A 321 8.63 12.58 8.49
CA GLN A 321 8.30 11.32 9.17
C GLN A 321 8.97 11.29 10.53
N ARG A 322 8.25 10.82 11.54
CA ARG A 322 8.73 10.77 12.92
C ARG A 322 8.28 9.50 13.58
N ARG A 323 9.18 8.92 14.36
CA ARG A 323 8.90 7.77 15.23
C ARG A 323 9.27 8.11 16.65
N ARG A 324 8.46 7.67 17.60
CA ARG A 324 8.81 7.62 19.03
C ARG A 324 8.53 6.22 19.53
N PHE A 325 9.54 5.55 20.05
CA PHE A 325 9.43 4.30 20.77
C PHE A 325 9.57 4.60 22.26
N ASN A 326 8.61 4.15 23.04
CA ASN A 326 8.61 4.38 24.48
C ASN A 326 8.23 3.09 25.20
N SER A 327 8.94 2.77 26.28
CA SER A 327 8.63 1.66 27.15
C SER A 327 8.86 2.09 28.60
N ASN A 328 7.83 1.91 29.43
CA ASN A 328 7.91 2.02 30.90
C ASN A 328 7.79 0.65 31.56
N TYR A 329 7.94 -0.44 30.82
CA TYR A 329 7.83 -1.80 31.34
C TYR A 329 8.97 -2.09 32.31
N SER A 330 8.66 -2.37 33.56
CA SER A 330 9.65 -2.60 34.64
C SER A 330 10.62 -3.73 34.34
N ASN A 331 10.18 -4.76 33.58
CA ASN A 331 10.97 -5.93 33.23
C ASN A 331 11.57 -5.84 31.83
N ILE A 332 11.70 -4.65 31.25
CA ILE A 332 12.18 -4.47 29.87
C ILE A 332 13.61 -5.01 29.67
N ALA A 333 14.44 -4.97 30.69
CA ALA A 333 15.79 -5.54 30.70
C ALA A 333 15.81 -7.07 30.52
N ASN A 334 14.72 -7.77 30.87
CA ASN A 334 14.57 -9.20 30.61
C ASN A 334 14.16 -9.50 29.16
N VAL A 335 13.66 -8.49 28.45
CA VAL A 335 13.26 -8.60 27.04
C VAL A 335 14.41 -8.24 26.11
N TYR A 336 15.15 -7.19 26.46
CA TYR A 336 16.25 -6.65 25.67
C TYR A 336 17.60 -6.82 26.38
N THR A 337 18.46 -7.61 25.79
CA THR A 337 19.87 -7.65 26.17
C THR A 337 20.60 -6.56 25.39
N PRO A 338 21.41 -5.72 26.06
CA PRO A 338 22.16 -4.66 25.39
C PRO A 338 23.14 -5.20 24.36
N GLN A 339 23.11 -4.65 23.16
CA GLN A 339 23.93 -5.05 22.03
C GLN A 339 24.57 -3.82 21.38
N LEU A 340 25.87 -3.90 21.17
CA LEU A 340 26.69 -2.88 20.55
C LEU A 340 27.41 -3.46 19.33
N TRP A 341 27.36 -2.77 18.20
CA TRP A 341 28.23 -3.04 17.07
C TRP A 341 29.56 -2.30 17.26
N ASN A 342 30.66 -3.04 17.31
CA ASN A 342 32.01 -2.52 17.53
C ASN A 342 32.93 -2.69 16.31
N GLY A 343 32.40 -2.37 15.10
CA GLY A 343 33.17 -2.42 13.87
C GLY A 343 33.86 -3.75 13.62
N GLU A 344 35.20 -3.76 13.66
CA GLU A 344 36.02 -4.96 13.38
C GLU A 344 35.78 -6.12 14.36
N ASN A 345 35.36 -5.84 15.59
CA ASN A 345 35.07 -6.85 16.61
C ASN A 345 33.67 -7.43 16.53
N GLY A 346 32.82 -6.93 15.62
CA GLY A 346 31.45 -7.40 15.45
C GLY A 346 30.50 -6.99 16.57
N TRP A 347 29.48 -7.81 16.79
CA TRP A 347 28.47 -7.60 17.82
C TRP A 347 28.98 -7.99 19.20
N THR A 348 28.87 -7.09 20.18
CA THR A 348 29.20 -7.31 21.58
C THR A 348 27.94 -7.23 22.43
N THR A 349 27.74 -8.19 23.33
CA THR A 349 26.69 -8.17 24.34
C THR A 349 27.27 -7.63 25.64
N LEU A 350 26.66 -6.59 26.19
CA LEU A 350 27.09 -5.98 27.44
C LEU A 350 26.47 -6.73 28.63
N SER A 351 27.27 -7.22 29.55
CA SER A 351 26.86 -8.14 30.62
C SER A 351 26.28 -7.48 31.85
N ASP A 352 26.47 -6.18 32.05
CA ASP A 352 25.97 -5.46 33.23
C ASP A 352 25.57 -4.00 32.90
N PRO A 353 24.41 -3.79 32.26
CA PRO A 353 23.95 -2.42 32.02
C PRO A 353 23.32 -1.86 33.30
N LYS A 354 23.92 -0.83 33.86
CA LYS A 354 23.27 0.02 34.86
C LYS A 354 22.21 0.91 34.21
N TYR A 355 21.10 0.30 33.77
CA TYR A 355 20.06 1.07 33.07
C TYR A 355 18.81 1.25 33.94
N GLU A 356 18.30 2.47 33.93
CA GLU A 356 16.90 2.71 34.30
C GLU A 356 15.97 2.00 33.31
N ALA A 357 14.84 1.48 33.81
CA ALA A 357 13.92 0.65 33.01
C ALA A 357 13.26 1.39 31.82
N ASN A 358 13.33 2.73 31.76
CA ASN A 358 12.58 3.50 30.78
C ASN A 358 13.34 3.70 29.47
N ILE A 359 12.64 3.51 28.33
CA ILE A 359 13.12 3.82 26.99
C ILE A 359 12.26 4.95 26.43
N ASP A 360 12.86 5.96 25.82
CA ASP A 360 12.16 7.03 25.11
C ASP A 360 12.99 7.51 23.91
N ASP A 361 12.90 6.76 22.82
CA ASP A 361 13.68 6.99 21.60
C ASP A 361 12.88 7.81 20.60
N TYR A 362 13.47 8.86 20.07
CA TYR A 362 12.86 9.72 19.07
C TYR A 362 13.70 9.76 17.80
N MET A 363 13.09 9.39 16.68
CA MET A 363 13.72 9.37 15.36
C MET A 363 12.92 10.18 14.37
N SER A 364 13.60 10.92 13.48
CA SER A 364 12.95 11.71 12.45
C SER A 364 13.63 11.61 11.10
N TYR A 365 12.87 11.79 10.07
CA TYR A 365 13.28 11.81 8.68
C TYR A 365 12.58 12.94 7.94
N TYR A 366 13.35 13.66 7.20
CA TYR A 366 12.92 14.72 6.31
C TYR A 366 13.36 14.41 4.90
N SER A 367 12.50 14.67 3.91
CA SER A 367 12.89 14.71 2.50
C SER A 367 12.24 15.92 1.82
N PHE A 368 13.03 16.64 1.06
CA PHE A 368 12.57 17.71 0.19
C PHE A 368 13.05 17.44 -1.23
N LYS A 369 12.12 16.95 -2.04
CA LYS A 369 12.36 16.45 -3.39
C LYS A 369 11.76 17.41 -4.42
N ASN A 370 12.58 17.79 -5.42
CA ASN A 370 12.13 18.60 -6.54
C ASN A 370 12.54 17.94 -7.85
N THR A 371 11.60 17.77 -8.74
CA THR A 371 11.79 17.19 -10.08
C THR A 371 11.43 18.20 -11.14
N LEU A 372 12.34 18.42 -12.08
CA LEU A 372 12.09 19.15 -13.33
C LEU A 372 12.15 18.16 -14.47
N ALA A 373 11.14 18.13 -15.33
CA ALA A 373 11.10 17.23 -16.47
C ALA A 373 10.59 17.94 -17.73
N LEU A 374 11.10 17.46 -18.87
CA LEU A 374 10.63 17.82 -20.20
C LEU A 374 10.13 16.55 -20.91
N ALA A 375 8.85 16.53 -21.23
CA ALA A 375 8.19 15.39 -21.88
C ALA A 375 7.81 15.73 -23.31
N MET A 376 8.27 14.95 -24.27
CA MET A 376 7.78 14.92 -25.65
C MET A 376 6.59 13.94 -25.70
N ASN A 377 5.41 14.42 -26.10
CA ASN A 377 4.19 13.62 -26.05
C ASN A 377 4.03 12.72 -27.27
N GLU A 378 3.57 11.47 -27.05
CA GLU A 378 3.28 10.52 -28.13
C GLU A 378 2.17 11.04 -29.05
N GLY A 379 2.40 11.02 -30.38
CA GLY A 379 1.38 11.31 -31.38
C GLY A 379 1.14 12.79 -31.67
N PHE A 380 2.03 13.71 -31.26
CA PHE A 380 1.94 15.11 -31.64
C PHE A 380 2.16 15.31 -33.16
N ARG A 381 2.86 14.37 -33.81
CA ARG A 381 2.96 14.22 -35.27
C ARG A 381 2.73 12.76 -35.66
N LYS A 382 2.36 12.51 -36.91
CA LYS A 382 2.07 11.15 -37.45
C LYS A 382 3.24 10.16 -37.28
N TRP A 383 4.49 10.64 -37.32
CA TRP A 383 5.68 9.82 -37.15
C TRP A 383 6.07 9.57 -35.70
N THR A 384 5.62 10.40 -34.74
CA THR A 384 5.96 10.30 -33.32
C THR A 384 5.12 9.23 -32.64
N LYS A 385 5.56 7.98 -32.75
CA LYS A 385 4.83 6.81 -32.23
C LYS A 385 5.25 6.43 -30.81
N PHE A 386 5.98 7.31 -30.10
CA PHE A 386 6.45 7.13 -28.73
C PHE A 386 6.51 8.48 -28.02
N GLY A 387 6.45 8.46 -26.70
CA GLY A 387 6.73 9.59 -25.83
C GLY A 387 8.11 9.44 -25.20
N LEU A 388 8.81 10.54 -25.03
CA LEU A 388 10.12 10.57 -24.37
C LEU A 388 10.11 11.67 -23.31
N THR A 389 10.45 11.34 -22.08
CA THR A 389 10.58 12.29 -20.99
C THR A 389 11.99 12.23 -20.43
N ALA A 390 12.64 13.36 -20.32
CA ALA A 390 13.89 13.51 -19.57
C ALA A 390 13.62 14.27 -18.29
N PHE A 391 14.29 13.90 -17.19
CA PHE A 391 14.10 14.55 -15.90
C PHE A 391 15.40 14.66 -15.11
N ILE A 392 15.44 15.66 -14.25
CA ILE A 392 16.41 15.83 -13.17
C ILE A 392 15.65 15.96 -11.86
N GLU A 393 16.09 15.26 -10.83
CA GLU A 393 15.46 15.25 -9.52
C GLU A 393 16.51 15.48 -8.43
N HIS A 394 16.28 16.47 -7.62
CA HIS A 394 17.05 16.82 -6.44
C HIS A 394 16.32 16.34 -5.19
N ASP A 395 16.98 15.61 -4.30
CA ASP A 395 16.43 15.15 -3.04
C ASP A 395 17.38 15.47 -1.88
N LEU A 396 16.95 16.37 -1.01
CA LEU A 396 17.65 16.70 0.23
C LEU A 396 16.98 15.94 1.38
N ARG A 397 17.75 15.09 2.04
CA ARG A 397 17.30 14.26 3.16
C ARG A 397 18.00 14.65 4.45
N LYS A 398 17.27 14.64 5.56
CA LYS A 398 17.82 14.84 6.89
C LYS A 398 17.30 13.79 7.84
N TYR A 399 18.18 13.28 8.66
CA TYR A 399 17.89 12.24 9.63
C TYR A 399 18.23 12.73 11.04
N SER A 400 17.51 12.22 12.04
CA SER A 400 17.84 12.42 13.44
C SER A 400 17.47 11.20 14.25
N MET A 401 18.31 10.79 15.17
CA MET A 401 18.08 9.70 16.12
C MET A 401 18.69 10.04 17.48
N PRO A 402 18.36 9.31 18.58
CA PRO A 402 19.02 9.50 19.87
C PRO A 402 20.53 9.38 19.73
N PHE A 403 21.26 10.15 20.53
CA PHE A 403 22.70 10.00 20.66
C PHE A 403 22.99 9.23 21.93
N LEU A 404 23.67 8.11 21.81
CA LEU A 404 24.20 7.34 22.93
C LEU A 404 25.72 7.48 22.95
N GLY A 405 26.26 7.92 24.08
CA GLY A 405 27.66 7.87 24.36
C GLY A 405 28.05 6.46 24.87
N ILE A 406 29.31 6.10 24.68
CA ILE A 406 29.90 4.88 25.23
C ILE A 406 31.01 5.34 26.17
N GLU A 407 30.93 4.93 27.44
CA GLU A 407 32.02 5.16 28.39
C GLU A 407 33.22 4.24 28.09
N GLU A 408 34.43 4.61 28.58
CA GLU A 408 35.62 3.75 28.48
C GLU A 408 35.39 2.38 29.14
N SER A 409 34.49 2.28 30.09
CA SER A 409 34.05 1.03 30.71
C SER A 409 33.20 0.13 29.80
N GLY A 410 32.83 0.59 28.60
CA GLY A 410 31.91 -0.09 27.69
C GLY A 410 30.42 0.09 28.03
N ALA A 411 30.11 0.86 29.09
CA ALA A 411 28.72 1.14 29.41
C ALA A 411 28.13 2.18 28.46
N MET A 412 26.93 1.91 27.92
CA MET A 412 26.21 2.89 27.11
C MET A 412 25.46 3.86 28.03
N TYR A 413 25.59 5.13 27.79
CA TYR A 413 24.83 6.16 28.49
C TYR A 413 24.08 7.04 27.48
N GLY A 414 22.81 7.30 27.78
CA GLY A 414 22.02 8.28 27.03
C GLY A 414 22.25 9.67 27.58
N LEU A 415 22.64 10.62 26.73
CA LEU A 415 22.59 12.03 27.08
C LEU A 415 21.16 12.52 26.85
N PRO A 416 20.40 12.89 27.92
CA PRO A 416 19.03 13.35 27.75
C PRO A 416 18.95 14.51 26.76
N GLY A 417 18.13 14.36 25.71
CA GLY A 417 17.92 15.40 24.70
C GLY A 417 19.03 15.52 23.62
N ALA A 418 20.13 14.78 23.70
CA ALA A 418 21.12 14.73 22.64
C ALA A 418 20.62 13.89 21.45
N SER A 419 20.87 14.39 20.23
CA SER A 419 20.49 13.69 19.02
C SER A 419 21.61 13.73 17.98
N MET A 420 21.88 12.60 17.34
CA MET A 420 22.71 12.55 16.15
C MET A 420 21.89 13.02 14.94
N LYS A 421 22.46 13.91 14.14
CA LYS A 421 21.83 14.48 12.94
C LYS A 421 22.72 14.23 11.75
N GLU A 422 22.14 13.78 10.65
CA GLU A 422 22.84 13.54 9.40
C GLU A 422 22.04 14.12 8.22
N SER A 423 22.76 14.49 7.17
CA SER A 423 22.15 15.03 5.95
C SER A 423 22.71 14.31 4.74
N GLU A 424 21.82 13.85 3.87
CA GLU A 424 22.15 13.24 2.60
C GLU A 424 21.61 14.06 1.44
N TYR A 425 22.31 14.00 0.34
CA TYR A 425 21.97 14.69 -0.89
C TYR A 425 21.97 13.70 -2.06
N SER A 426 20.97 13.78 -2.92
CA SER A 426 20.85 13.00 -4.15
C SER A 426 20.55 13.91 -5.32
N LEU A 427 21.17 13.64 -6.46
CA LEU A 427 20.87 14.28 -7.74
C LEU A 427 20.66 13.19 -8.79
N LEU A 428 19.39 12.84 -9.03
CA LEU A 428 19.04 11.85 -10.02
C LEU A 428 18.82 12.49 -11.39
N VAL A 429 19.36 11.86 -12.41
CA VAL A 429 19.04 12.14 -13.82
C VAL A 429 18.45 10.90 -14.45
N GLY A 430 17.49 11.08 -15.34
CA GLY A 430 16.88 9.93 -15.97
C GLY A 430 15.97 10.26 -17.13
N GLY A 431 15.44 9.20 -17.71
CA GLY A 431 14.53 9.27 -18.83
C GLY A 431 13.48 8.19 -18.81
N VAL A 432 12.34 8.48 -19.40
CA VAL A 432 11.23 7.55 -19.58
C VAL A 432 10.83 7.52 -21.04
N LEU A 433 10.88 6.33 -21.64
CA LEU A 433 10.40 6.06 -22.98
C LEU A 433 9.07 5.33 -22.90
N THR A 434 8.02 5.89 -23.51
CA THR A 434 6.67 5.31 -23.45
C THR A 434 6.05 5.14 -24.80
N LYS A 435 5.18 4.14 -24.92
CA LYS A 435 4.22 3.99 -26.02
C LYS A 435 2.92 3.49 -25.41
N GLU A 436 1.98 4.41 -25.23
CA GLU A 436 0.68 4.11 -24.61
C GLU A 436 -0.42 3.90 -25.64
N LYS A 437 -0.30 4.56 -26.81
CA LYS A 437 -1.27 4.45 -27.90
C LYS A 437 -0.94 3.24 -28.78
N GLY A 438 -1.91 2.39 -29.01
CA GLY A 438 -1.77 1.22 -29.87
C GLY A 438 -2.54 0.01 -29.35
N LYS A 439 -3.06 -0.79 -30.31
CA LYS A 439 -3.83 -2.00 -29.96
C LYS A 439 -2.92 -3.19 -29.69
N PHE A 440 -1.77 -3.25 -30.38
CA PHE A 440 -0.91 -4.44 -30.39
C PHE A 440 0.23 -4.36 -29.36
N LEU A 441 0.94 -3.23 -29.28
CA LEU A 441 2.13 -3.10 -28.44
C LEU A 441 2.12 -1.79 -27.67
N ARG A 442 2.23 -1.89 -26.33
CA ARG A 442 2.49 -0.78 -25.42
C ARG A 442 3.73 -1.10 -24.61
N TYR A 443 4.54 -0.12 -24.33
CA TYR A 443 5.72 -0.29 -23.49
C TYR A 443 6.04 0.97 -22.70
N ARG A 444 6.72 0.76 -21.57
CA ARG A 444 7.33 1.80 -20.75
C ARG A 444 8.72 1.32 -20.35
N ALA A 445 9.74 2.12 -20.61
CA ALA A 445 11.09 1.89 -20.15
C ALA A 445 11.57 3.12 -19.39
N THR A 446 12.18 2.93 -18.21
CA THR A 446 12.71 3.97 -17.36
C THR A 446 14.18 3.66 -17.08
N ALA A 447 15.03 4.66 -17.24
CA ALA A 447 16.43 4.59 -16.86
C ALA A 447 16.75 5.80 -15.98
N GLU A 448 17.36 5.56 -14.83
CA GLU A 448 17.76 6.61 -13.89
C GLU A 448 19.06 6.26 -13.20
N LYS A 449 19.84 7.29 -12.87
CA LYS A 449 21.10 7.21 -12.15
C LYS A 449 21.20 8.38 -11.18
N ASP A 450 21.57 8.08 -9.94
CA ASP A 450 22.02 9.11 -9.00
C ASP A 450 23.47 9.49 -9.33
N LEU A 451 23.73 10.79 -9.52
CA LEU A 451 25.05 11.30 -9.86
C LEU A 451 25.95 11.44 -8.62
N HIS A 452 25.35 11.40 -7.43
CA HIS A 452 26.06 11.58 -6.16
C HIS A 452 26.28 10.25 -5.43
N ASN A 453 25.33 9.33 -5.57
CA ASN A 453 25.37 8.01 -4.95
C ASN A 453 25.46 6.90 -6.01
N SER A 454 25.66 5.66 -5.54
CA SER A 454 25.75 4.48 -6.41
C SER A 454 24.39 4.02 -6.97
N ASP A 455 23.28 4.59 -6.51
CA ASP A 455 21.93 4.18 -6.90
C ASP A 455 21.69 4.34 -8.41
N TYR A 456 21.17 3.29 -9.04
CA TYR A 456 20.66 3.33 -10.40
C TYR A 456 19.49 2.38 -10.57
N ARG A 457 18.68 2.66 -11.59
CA ARG A 457 17.51 1.85 -11.89
C ARG A 457 17.26 1.82 -13.39
N LEU A 458 17.15 0.63 -13.94
CA LEU A 458 16.71 0.38 -15.31
C LEU A 458 15.51 -0.55 -15.23
N GLU A 459 14.36 -0.10 -15.70
CA GLU A 459 13.10 -0.85 -15.66
C GLU A 459 12.44 -0.84 -17.01
N GLY A 460 11.86 -1.97 -17.41
CA GLY A 460 11.09 -2.11 -18.64
C GLY A 460 9.83 -2.92 -18.44
N GLU A 461 8.76 -2.46 -19.05
CA GLU A 461 7.49 -3.15 -19.11
C GLU A 461 6.97 -3.14 -20.54
N ILE A 462 6.52 -4.28 -21.02
CA ILE A 462 5.92 -4.44 -22.34
C ILE A 462 4.59 -5.15 -22.17
N THR A 463 3.53 -4.59 -22.73
CA THR A 463 2.21 -5.23 -22.78
C THR A 463 1.77 -5.38 -24.24
N THR A 464 1.41 -6.59 -24.63
CA THR A 464 0.89 -6.89 -25.96
C THR A 464 -0.45 -7.60 -25.85
N ARG A 465 -1.33 -7.36 -26.83
CA ARG A 465 -2.57 -8.10 -27.01
C ARG A 465 -2.47 -8.94 -28.26
N LEU A 466 -2.58 -10.24 -28.09
CA LEU A 466 -2.55 -11.22 -29.16
C LEU A 466 -3.98 -11.71 -29.39
N ASN A 467 -4.44 -11.67 -30.64
CA ASN A 467 -5.74 -12.23 -31.00
C ASN A 467 -5.52 -13.62 -31.63
N PHE A 468 -6.07 -14.63 -30.97
CA PHE A 468 -6.03 -16.00 -31.49
C PHE A 468 -7.46 -16.56 -31.51
N ARG A 469 -7.93 -16.97 -32.70
CA ARG A 469 -9.29 -17.49 -32.91
C ARG A 469 -10.40 -16.56 -32.39
N ASN A 470 -10.28 -15.24 -32.67
CA ASN A 470 -11.19 -14.19 -32.18
C ASN A 470 -11.27 -14.03 -30.65
N LYS A 471 -10.26 -14.49 -29.94
CA LYS A 471 -10.12 -14.30 -28.48
C LYS A 471 -8.84 -13.52 -28.20
N ASP A 472 -8.95 -12.51 -27.33
CA ASP A 472 -7.82 -11.65 -26.99
C ASP A 472 -7.07 -12.19 -25.78
N PHE A 473 -5.78 -12.47 -25.95
CA PHE A 473 -4.81 -12.75 -24.88
C PHE A 473 -4.07 -11.45 -24.54
N SER A 474 -3.89 -11.15 -23.27
CA SER A 474 -2.99 -10.09 -22.84
C SER A 474 -1.73 -10.70 -22.26
N VAL A 475 -0.59 -10.33 -22.82
CA VAL A 475 0.73 -10.75 -22.34
C VAL A 475 1.47 -9.51 -21.88
N LYS A 476 1.97 -9.55 -20.65
CA LYS A 476 2.78 -8.53 -20.04
C LYS A 476 4.13 -9.15 -19.70
N ALA A 477 5.22 -8.49 -20.05
CA ALA A 477 6.57 -8.85 -19.61
C ALA A 477 7.18 -7.63 -18.91
N ASN A 478 7.91 -7.85 -17.82
CA ASN A 478 8.60 -6.81 -17.09
C ASN A 478 9.96 -7.30 -16.60
N ALA A 479 10.92 -6.41 -16.62
CA ALA A 479 12.28 -6.68 -16.15
C ALA A 479 12.84 -5.43 -15.50
N TYR A 480 13.75 -5.61 -14.52
CA TYR A 480 14.52 -4.51 -13.98
C TYR A 480 15.92 -4.93 -13.53
N ILE A 481 16.80 -3.94 -13.51
CA ILE A 481 18.11 -3.98 -12.85
C ILE A 481 18.16 -2.75 -11.95
N LYS A 482 18.40 -2.96 -10.66
CA LYS A 482 18.46 -1.91 -9.64
C LYS A 482 19.68 -2.09 -8.77
N ASN A 483 20.31 -0.98 -8.41
CA ASN A 483 21.29 -0.89 -7.34
C ASN A 483 20.75 0.10 -6.30
N ILE A 484 20.61 -0.34 -5.06
CA ILE A 484 19.93 0.40 -4.01
C ILE A 484 20.86 0.49 -2.81
N SER A 485 21.25 1.70 -2.46
CA SER A 485 22.04 1.95 -1.25
C SER A 485 21.21 1.69 0.01
N PRO A 486 21.81 1.13 1.07
CA PRO A 486 21.18 0.98 2.36
C PRO A 486 20.60 2.30 2.86
N SER A 487 19.49 2.25 3.59
CA SER A 487 18.97 3.45 4.23
C SER A 487 19.87 3.87 5.39
N PHE A 488 19.83 5.16 5.76
CA PHE A 488 20.56 5.66 6.93
C PHE A 488 20.25 4.84 8.19
N PHE A 489 18.98 4.50 8.44
CA PHE A 489 18.55 3.74 9.62
C PHE A 489 18.88 2.23 9.54
N GLN A 490 19.30 1.72 8.40
CA GLN A 490 19.91 0.38 8.30
C GLN A 490 21.38 0.42 8.68
N ASN A 491 22.13 1.42 8.20
CA ASN A 491 23.54 1.58 8.56
C ASN A 491 23.75 2.09 9.99
N ASN A 492 22.77 2.80 10.55
CA ASN A 492 22.87 3.45 11.84
C ASN A 492 21.58 3.30 12.62
N PHE A 493 21.68 2.87 13.86
CA PHE A 493 20.57 2.80 14.79
C PHE A 493 21.07 3.04 16.19
N SER A 494 20.35 3.83 16.95
CA SER A 494 20.71 4.14 18.32
C SER A 494 19.46 4.12 19.19
N SER A 495 19.47 3.25 20.18
CA SER A 495 18.47 3.07 21.21
C SER A 495 19.18 2.72 22.52
N LYS A 496 18.49 2.79 23.62
CA LYS A 496 19.04 2.49 24.95
C LYS A 496 19.68 1.09 25.06
N TYR A 497 19.12 0.11 24.34
CA TYR A 497 19.60 -1.28 24.43
C TYR A 497 20.39 -1.70 23.20
N TRP A 498 20.10 -1.17 22.02
CA TRP A 498 20.75 -1.58 20.78
C TRP A 498 21.36 -0.39 20.07
N ASN A 499 22.63 -0.53 19.74
CA ASN A 499 23.38 0.52 19.05
C ASN A 499 24.27 -0.07 17.97
N TRP A 500 24.12 0.44 16.76
CA TRP A 500 25.09 0.23 15.68
C TRP A 500 25.25 1.49 14.87
N LYS A 501 26.48 1.74 14.46
CA LYS A 501 26.86 2.90 13.66
C LYS A 501 27.82 2.44 12.57
N ASP A 502 27.61 2.98 11.38
CA ASP A 502 28.48 2.73 10.23
C ASP A 502 28.70 1.23 9.99
N MET A 503 27.59 0.46 9.89
CA MET A 503 27.64 -1.00 9.67
C MET A 503 28.43 -1.42 8.43
N GLY A 504 28.73 -0.49 7.51
CA GLY A 504 29.45 -0.78 6.28
C GLY A 504 28.66 -1.66 5.32
N LEU A 505 27.32 -1.61 5.39
CA LEU A 505 26.46 -2.34 4.48
C LEU A 505 26.68 -1.90 3.04
N LYS A 506 26.82 -2.88 2.16
CA LYS A 506 26.98 -2.67 0.71
C LYS A 506 25.63 -2.47 0.05
N ASP A 507 25.66 -1.92 -1.16
CA ASP A 507 24.46 -1.79 -1.98
C ASP A 507 23.79 -3.14 -2.24
N THR A 508 22.47 -3.13 -2.29
CA THR A 508 21.69 -4.28 -2.71
C THR A 508 21.43 -4.20 -4.22
N ARG A 509 22.00 -5.14 -4.97
CA ARG A 509 21.74 -5.27 -6.41
C ARG A 509 20.60 -6.27 -6.64
N ARG A 510 19.63 -5.87 -7.45
CA ARG A 510 18.45 -6.68 -7.78
C ARG A 510 18.29 -6.78 -9.29
N VAL A 511 18.17 -8.00 -9.81
CA VAL A 511 17.93 -8.29 -11.23
C VAL A 511 16.70 -9.19 -11.35
N TYR A 512 15.69 -8.70 -12.00
CA TYR A 512 14.40 -9.38 -12.11
C TYR A 512 13.96 -9.50 -13.56
N ILE A 513 13.35 -10.63 -13.89
CA ILE A 513 12.58 -10.86 -15.10
C ILE A 513 11.30 -11.62 -14.75
N GLY A 514 10.18 -11.18 -15.31
CA GLY A 514 8.91 -11.83 -15.07
C GLY A 514 7.85 -11.40 -16.08
N GLY A 515 6.64 -11.91 -15.87
CA GLY A 515 5.52 -11.56 -16.75
C GLY A 515 4.20 -12.13 -16.26
N GLU A 516 3.17 -11.78 -17.03
CA GLU A 516 1.79 -12.16 -16.80
C GLU A 516 1.11 -12.51 -18.11
N ILE A 517 0.32 -13.55 -18.11
CA ILE A 517 -0.56 -13.95 -19.21
C ILE A 517 -1.99 -13.95 -18.67
N VAL A 518 -2.84 -13.11 -19.25
CA VAL A 518 -4.27 -13.13 -18.99
C VAL A 518 -4.96 -13.80 -20.18
N PHE A 519 -5.58 -14.93 -19.91
CA PHE A 519 -6.32 -15.68 -20.91
C PHE A 519 -7.68 -15.02 -21.19
N PRO A 520 -8.26 -15.23 -22.37
CA PRO A 520 -9.60 -14.75 -22.68
C PRO A 520 -10.60 -15.27 -21.66
N GLU A 521 -11.52 -14.40 -21.24
CA GLU A 521 -12.64 -14.83 -20.42
C GLU A 521 -13.51 -15.84 -21.18
N LEU A 522 -13.69 -17.02 -20.60
CA LEU A 522 -14.63 -18.02 -21.06
C LEU A 522 -15.96 -17.83 -20.30
N SER A 523 -17.05 -18.38 -20.83
CA SER A 523 -18.35 -18.28 -20.18
C SER A 523 -18.39 -18.85 -18.74
N PHE A 524 -17.47 -19.77 -18.43
CA PHE A 524 -17.42 -20.50 -17.16
C PHE A 524 -16.10 -20.29 -16.38
N SER A 525 -15.07 -19.66 -16.97
CA SER A 525 -13.78 -19.50 -16.30
C SER A 525 -12.96 -18.32 -16.79
N GLN A 526 -12.14 -17.78 -15.89
CA GLN A 526 -11.11 -16.79 -16.19
C GLN A 526 -9.79 -17.25 -15.56
N THR A 527 -8.73 -17.25 -16.36
CA THR A 527 -7.40 -17.70 -15.95
C THR A 527 -6.37 -16.59 -16.15
N ARG A 528 -5.52 -16.39 -15.13
CA ARG A 528 -4.36 -15.52 -15.18
C ARG A 528 -3.17 -16.28 -14.58
N ILE A 529 -2.05 -16.26 -15.28
CA ILE A 529 -0.80 -16.84 -14.81
C ILE A 529 0.25 -15.72 -14.79
N SER A 530 0.94 -15.57 -13.68
CA SER A 530 2.06 -14.63 -13.57
C SER A 530 3.21 -15.28 -12.82
N GLY A 531 4.42 -14.82 -13.08
CA GLY A 531 5.59 -15.31 -12.38
C GLY A 531 6.84 -14.57 -12.75
N GLY A 532 7.90 -14.82 -12.01
CA GLY A 532 9.18 -14.19 -12.25
C GLY A 532 10.31 -14.82 -11.44
N VAL A 533 11.49 -14.42 -11.82
CA VAL A 533 12.75 -14.81 -11.17
C VAL A 533 13.49 -13.54 -10.82
N GLU A 534 14.00 -13.47 -9.61
CA GLU A 534 14.83 -12.37 -9.13
C GLU A 534 16.10 -12.89 -8.50
N ASN A 535 17.23 -12.32 -8.88
CA ASN A 535 18.52 -12.50 -8.24
C ASN A 535 18.87 -11.25 -7.42
N ILE A 536 19.21 -11.47 -6.17
CA ILE A 536 19.50 -10.42 -5.19
C ILE A 536 20.91 -10.65 -4.63
N THR A 537 21.79 -9.68 -4.82
CA THR A 537 23.13 -9.67 -4.18
C THR A 537 23.11 -8.64 -3.07
N GLY A 538 23.64 -8.99 -1.89
CA GLY A 538 23.69 -8.07 -0.75
C GLY A 538 22.33 -7.83 -0.09
N LEU A 539 21.45 -8.84 0.01
CA LEU A 539 20.19 -8.71 0.71
C LEU A 539 20.42 -8.36 2.18
N ILE A 540 19.79 -7.29 2.64
CA ILE A 540 19.80 -6.86 4.03
C ILE A 540 18.58 -7.48 4.73
N TYR A 541 18.80 -8.10 5.89
CA TYR A 541 17.75 -8.74 6.69
C TYR A 541 18.10 -8.63 8.19
N TYR A 542 17.17 -9.04 9.05
CA TYR A 542 17.40 -9.17 10.49
C TYR A 542 17.48 -10.65 10.85
N ASP A 543 18.55 -11.04 11.49
CA ASP A 543 18.86 -12.44 11.84
C ASP A 543 18.04 -12.94 13.05
N GLN A 544 18.36 -14.15 13.53
CA GLN A 544 17.71 -14.78 14.67
C GLN A 544 17.91 -14.01 15.99
N GLU A 545 19.05 -13.36 16.16
CA GLU A 545 19.37 -12.46 17.25
C GLU A 545 18.76 -11.07 17.09
N LYS A 546 17.95 -10.86 16.02
CA LYS A 546 17.31 -9.61 15.64
C LYS A 546 18.28 -8.49 15.27
N ARG A 547 19.52 -8.85 14.94
CA ARG A 547 20.58 -7.98 14.47
C ARG A 547 20.45 -7.76 12.98
N ILE A 548 20.83 -6.57 12.53
CA ILE A 548 20.92 -6.33 11.10
C ILE A 548 22.09 -7.13 10.52
N ALA A 549 21.85 -7.79 9.41
CA ALA A 549 22.80 -8.61 8.68
C ALA A 549 22.67 -8.40 7.17
N GLN A 550 23.71 -8.72 6.43
CA GLN A 550 23.70 -8.68 4.97
C GLN A 550 24.22 -10.01 4.42
N SER A 551 23.46 -10.57 3.46
CA SER A 551 23.87 -11.81 2.80
C SER A 551 25.09 -11.58 1.91
N ASN A 552 26.12 -12.44 2.06
CA ASN A 552 27.29 -12.48 1.17
C ASN A 552 27.01 -13.32 -0.09
N GLU A 553 25.97 -14.13 -0.09
CA GLU A 553 25.58 -14.96 -1.21
C GLU A 553 24.52 -14.27 -2.07
N GLU A 554 24.53 -14.60 -3.37
CA GLU A 554 23.44 -14.25 -4.27
C GLU A 554 22.21 -15.13 -3.96
N ILE A 555 21.11 -14.47 -3.64
CA ILE A 555 19.83 -15.12 -3.33
C ILE A 555 18.94 -15.06 -4.56
N GLN A 556 18.59 -16.25 -5.07
CA GLN A 556 17.61 -16.37 -6.13
C GLN A 556 16.23 -16.66 -5.55
N VAL A 557 15.23 -15.90 -6.02
CA VAL A 557 13.81 -16.10 -5.71
C VAL A 557 13.05 -16.37 -6.98
N ILE A 558 12.26 -17.44 -6.98
CA ILE A 558 11.35 -17.80 -8.07
C ILE A 558 9.93 -17.79 -7.51
N ALA A 559 8.98 -17.17 -8.20
CA ALA A 559 7.57 -17.30 -7.86
C ALA A 559 6.70 -17.48 -9.09
N LEU A 560 5.69 -18.33 -8.93
CA LEU A 560 4.64 -18.58 -9.92
C LEU A 560 3.29 -18.38 -9.24
N ARG A 561 2.40 -17.62 -9.84
CA ARG A 561 1.04 -17.37 -9.37
C ARG A 561 0.02 -17.77 -10.43
N LEU A 562 -1.00 -18.50 -10.00
CA LEU A 562 -2.18 -18.85 -10.77
C LEU A 562 -3.41 -18.23 -10.11
N ASP A 563 -4.12 -17.35 -10.84
CA ASP A 563 -5.45 -16.91 -10.47
C ASP A 563 -6.45 -17.62 -11.40
N GLN A 564 -7.33 -18.43 -10.82
CA GLN A 564 -8.30 -19.24 -11.54
C GLN A 564 -9.70 -19.06 -10.97
N ASN A 565 -10.56 -18.41 -11.71
CA ASN A 565 -11.93 -18.14 -11.31
C ASN A 565 -12.88 -18.99 -12.15
N PHE A 566 -13.85 -19.61 -11.50
CA PHE A 566 -14.92 -20.38 -12.14
C PHE A 566 -16.27 -19.73 -11.86
N LYS A 567 -17.17 -19.80 -12.84
CA LYS A 567 -18.53 -19.28 -12.75
C LYS A 567 -19.50 -20.23 -13.42
N SER A 568 -20.56 -20.60 -12.71
CA SER A 568 -21.66 -21.40 -13.23
C SER A 568 -22.99 -20.86 -12.69
N GLY A 569 -23.72 -20.11 -13.52
CA GLY A 569 -24.94 -19.43 -13.09
C GLY A 569 -24.71 -18.45 -11.95
N ILE A 570 -25.28 -18.75 -10.77
CA ILE A 570 -25.12 -17.95 -9.55
C ILE A 570 -23.90 -18.36 -8.73
N PHE A 571 -23.28 -19.50 -9.02
CA PHE A 571 -22.13 -20.04 -8.30
C PHE A 571 -20.83 -19.48 -8.84
N HIS A 572 -19.93 -19.11 -7.94
CA HIS A 572 -18.60 -18.63 -8.22
C HIS A 572 -17.59 -19.35 -7.33
N TRP A 573 -16.42 -19.60 -7.88
CA TRP A 573 -15.29 -20.16 -7.15
C TRP A 573 -14.00 -19.50 -7.61
N ASP A 574 -13.45 -18.61 -6.79
CA ASP A 574 -12.26 -17.82 -7.10
C ASP A 574 -11.07 -18.40 -6.33
N ASN A 575 -9.99 -18.68 -7.03
CA ASN A 575 -8.79 -19.29 -6.47
C ASN A 575 -7.55 -18.49 -6.84
N GLN A 576 -6.63 -18.37 -5.89
CA GLN A 576 -5.30 -17.80 -6.08
C GLN A 576 -4.29 -18.72 -5.43
N ALA A 577 -3.41 -19.29 -6.23
CA ALA A 577 -2.33 -20.17 -5.77
C ALA A 577 -0.99 -19.53 -6.10
N VAL A 578 -0.06 -19.53 -5.15
CA VAL A 578 1.30 -19.03 -5.32
C VAL A 578 2.27 -20.13 -4.90
N TYR A 579 3.22 -20.42 -5.77
CA TYR A 579 4.38 -21.24 -5.48
C TYR A 579 5.62 -20.37 -5.43
N GLN A 580 6.49 -20.55 -4.42
CA GLN A 580 7.71 -19.78 -4.25
C GLN A 580 8.88 -20.70 -3.91
N TYR A 581 10.04 -20.32 -4.40
CA TYR A 581 11.32 -20.92 -4.05
C TYR A 581 12.32 -19.83 -3.70
N THR A 582 13.09 -20.03 -2.66
CA THR A 582 14.26 -19.22 -2.29
C THR A 582 15.48 -20.12 -2.14
N LYS A 583 16.62 -19.62 -2.60
CA LYS A 583 17.90 -20.32 -2.44
C LYS A 583 18.37 -20.33 -0.99
N SER A 584 18.01 -19.32 -0.18
CA SER A 584 18.40 -19.20 1.22
C SER A 584 17.16 -19.08 2.13
N GLU A 585 16.82 -20.17 2.83
CA GLU A 585 15.74 -20.14 3.84
C GLU A 585 16.15 -19.38 5.10
N GLU A 586 17.44 -19.19 5.36
CA GLU A 586 17.96 -18.42 6.50
C GLU A 586 17.79 -16.91 6.30
N ALA A 587 18.32 -16.37 5.21
CA ALA A 587 18.26 -14.94 4.94
C ALA A 587 16.87 -14.48 4.44
N LEU A 588 16.13 -15.37 3.78
CA LEU A 588 14.82 -15.05 3.21
C LEU A 588 13.86 -16.26 3.33
N PRO A 589 13.31 -16.52 4.52
CA PRO A 589 12.33 -17.59 4.70
C PRO A 589 11.01 -17.27 3.99
N LEU A 590 10.54 -18.20 3.15
CA LEU A 590 9.30 -18.08 2.39
C LEU A 590 8.49 -19.38 2.43
N PRO A 591 7.16 -19.34 2.53
CA PRO A 591 6.33 -20.53 2.37
C PRO A 591 6.41 -21.03 0.92
N LYS A 592 6.66 -22.33 0.71
CA LYS A 592 6.77 -22.91 -0.63
C LYS A 592 5.49 -22.74 -1.46
N TRP A 593 4.34 -22.81 -0.81
CA TRP A 593 3.05 -22.58 -1.45
C TRP A 593 2.11 -21.81 -0.54
N SER A 594 1.21 -21.04 -1.14
CA SER A 594 0.13 -20.31 -0.48
C SER A 594 -1.11 -20.36 -1.34
N LEU A 595 -2.26 -20.54 -0.73
CA LEU A 595 -3.54 -20.67 -1.41
C LEU A 595 -4.59 -19.78 -0.75
N TYR A 596 -5.32 -19.06 -1.57
CA TYR A 596 -6.58 -18.43 -1.24
C TYR A 596 -7.67 -19.05 -2.08
N SER A 597 -8.79 -19.40 -1.49
CA SER A 597 -9.97 -19.95 -2.18
C SER A 597 -11.24 -19.31 -1.62
N ASN A 598 -12.16 -18.92 -2.51
CA ASN A 598 -13.41 -18.28 -2.16
C ASN A 598 -14.55 -18.90 -2.97
N ILE A 599 -15.49 -19.54 -2.27
CA ILE A 599 -16.68 -20.14 -2.87
C ILE A 599 -17.90 -19.32 -2.46
N TYR A 600 -18.68 -18.84 -3.43
CA TYR A 600 -19.82 -18.00 -3.14
C TYR A 600 -20.93 -18.08 -4.17
N LEU A 601 -22.10 -17.65 -3.72
CA LEU A 601 -23.30 -17.45 -4.53
C LEU A 601 -23.50 -15.95 -4.73
N THR A 602 -23.83 -15.52 -5.96
CA THR A 602 -24.26 -14.15 -6.22
C THR A 602 -25.63 -14.15 -6.89
N THR A 603 -26.58 -13.47 -6.29
CA THR A 603 -27.94 -13.34 -6.83
C THR A 603 -28.53 -11.96 -6.59
N LYS A 604 -29.60 -11.63 -7.33
CA LYS A 604 -30.37 -10.41 -7.13
C LYS A 604 -31.74 -10.73 -6.58
N LEU A 605 -32.01 -10.29 -5.36
CA LEU A 605 -33.33 -10.40 -4.73
C LEU A 605 -34.19 -9.20 -5.15
N ALA A 606 -35.42 -9.45 -5.54
CA ALA A 606 -36.40 -8.45 -6.01
C ALA A 606 -35.80 -7.49 -7.09
N LYS A 607 -34.82 -7.94 -7.88
CA LYS A 607 -34.10 -7.19 -8.94
C LYS A 607 -33.31 -5.97 -8.48
N VAL A 608 -33.29 -5.65 -7.19
CA VAL A 608 -32.67 -4.43 -6.64
C VAL A 608 -31.54 -4.73 -5.62
N LEU A 609 -31.70 -5.77 -4.79
CA LEU A 609 -30.72 -6.14 -3.78
C LEU A 609 -29.78 -7.21 -4.32
N THR A 610 -28.52 -6.88 -4.53
CA THR A 610 -27.48 -7.87 -4.85
C THR A 610 -27.01 -8.51 -3.55
N LEU A 611 -27.05 -9.82 -3.50
CA LEU A 611 -26.58 -10.64 -2.38
C LEU A 611 -25.40 -11.49 -2.84
N GLN A 612 -24.34 -11.52 -2.03
CA GLN A 612 -23.24 -12.47 -2.14
C GLN A 612 -23.11 -13.21 -0.81
N LEU A 613 -23.30 -14.51 -0.82
CA LEU A 613 -23.13 -15.39 0.35
C LEU A 613 -22.02 -16.37 0.05
N GLY A 614 -21.03 -16.49 0.91
CA GLY A 614 -19.90 -17.36 0.65
C GLY A 614 -19.03 -17.64 1.86
N ALA A 615 -17.96 -18.40 1.58
CA ALA A 615 -16.88 -18.67 2.51
C ALA A 615 -15.55 -18.58 1.79
N ASP A 616 -14.57 -17.97 2.44
CA ASP A 616 -13.20 -17.90 1.95
C ASP A 616 -12.21 -18.56 2.92
N ALA A 617 -11.08 -18.98 2.39
CA ALA A 617 -10.04 -19.66 3.13
C ALA A 617 -8.64 -19.20 2.67
N TYR A 618 -7.76 -19.00 3.64
CA TYR A 618 -6.33 -18.73 3.45
C TYR A 618 -5.52 -19.84 4.10
N ILE A 619 -4.54 -20.38 3.39
CA ILE A 619 -3.64 -21.41 3.91
C ILE A 619 -2.27 -21.30 3.22
N HIS A 620 -1.20 -21.63 3.93
CA HIS A 620 0.17 -21.68 3.39
C HIS A 620 0.98 -22.80 3.99
N ALA A 621 2.05 -23.20 3.29
CA ALA A 621 3.00 -24.22 3.76
C ALA A 621 3.72 -23.81 5.05
N LYS A 622 4.16 -24.79 5.83
CA LYS A 622 5.06 -24.58 6.97
C LYS A 622 6.41 -24.06 6.51
N TYR A 623 6.90 -23.05 7.22
CA TYR A 623 8.22 -22.46 7.02
C TYR A 623 8.69 -21.78 8.31
N HIS A 624 9.95 -21.38 8.39
CA HIS A 624 10.49 -20.58 9.49
C HIS A 624 9.88 -19.17 9.42
N MET A 625 8.70 -19.03 10.01
CA MET A 625 7.88 -17.82 9.93
C MET A 625 8.57 -16.68 10.70
N PRO A 626 8.79 -15.50 10.09
CA PRO A 626 9.44 -14.38 10.74
C PRO A 626 8.73 -13.95 12.03
N GLY A 627 9.51 -13.45 12.99
CA GLY A 627 8.99 -12.70 14.13
C GLY A 627 8.97 -11.20 13.83
N TYR A 628 8.44 -10.42 14.76
CA TYR A 628 8.45 -8.96 14.71
C TYR A 628 9.12 -8.39 15.95
N GLU A 629 10.01 -7.41 15.74
CA GLU A 629 10.73 -6.74 16.81
C GLU A 629 10.27 -5.29 17.00
N PRO A 630 9.59 -4.97 18.11
CA PRO A 630 9.08 -3.63 18.39
C PRO A 630 10.14 -2.53 18.47
N LEU A 631 11.34 -2.83 18.99
CA LEU A 631 12.40 -1.83 19.15
C LEU A 631 12.90 -1.28 17.82
N THR A 632 13.04 -2.11 16.81
CA THR A 632 13.45 -1.73 15.45
C THR A 632 12.27 -1.52 14.52
N MET A 633 11.06 -1.96 14.89
CA MET A 633 9.90 -2.08 14.01
C MET A 633 10.20 -2.90 12.74
N GLN A 634 11.00 -3.97 12.86
CA GLN A 634 11.36 -4.81 11.72
C GLN A 634 10.97 -6.27 11.96
N PHE A 635 10.77 -6.97 10.84
CA PHE A 635 10.59 -8.41 10.88
C PHE A 635 11.96 -9.09 10.87
N TYR A 636 12.16 -10.07 11.76
CA TYR A 636 13.40 -10.81 11.90
C TYR A 636 13.19 -12.29 11.58
N ASN A 637 14.21 -12.92 11.06
CA ASN A 637 14.21 -14.35 10.76
C ASN A 637 14.46 -15.16 12.01
N GLN A 638 13.74 -16.26 12.20
CA GLN A 638 13.94 -17.21 13.29
C GLN A 638 14.10 -18.62 12.73
N GLN A 639 14.82 -19.47 13.45
CA GLN A 639 15.05 -20.87 13.10
C GLN A 639 14.50 -21.85 14.15
N ASP A 640 13.80 -21.33 15.18
CA ASP A 640 13.32 -22.13 16.32
C ASP A 640 12.25 -23.13 15.90
N MET A 641 11.29 -22.70 15.06
CA MET A 641 10.19 -23.56 14.65
C MET A 641 9.59 -23.21 13.29
N LYS A 642 9.09 -24.21 12.58
CA LYS A 642 8.29 -24.04 11.36
C LYS A 642 6.81 -23.98 11.72
N LEU A 643 6.14 -22.94 11.23
CA LEU A 643 4.72 -22.65 11.47
C LEU A 643 3.96 -22.54 10.14
N GLY A 644 2.69 -22.92 10.16
CA GLY A 644 1.81 -22.88 8.98
C GLY A 644 0.87 -24.09 8.90
N GLU A 645 0.23 -24.27 7.73
CA GLU A 645 -0.77 -25.31 7.45
C GLU A 645 -2.01 -25.22 8.33
N PHE A 646 -2.30 -24.02 8.85
CA PHE A 646 -3.55 -23.73 9.51
C PHE A 646 -4.46 -22.93 8.55
N PRO A 647 -5.63 -23.46 8.15
CA PRO A 647 -6.56 -22.74 7.30
C PRO A 647 -7.34 -21.71 8.11
N VAL A 648 -7.24 -20.45 7.73
CA VAL A 648 -8.11 -19.39 8.26
C VAL A 648 -9.32 -19.31 7.36
N VAL A 649 -10.47 -19.79 7.85
CA VAL A 649 -11.72 -19.87 7.10
C VAL A 649 -12.73 -18.86 7.64
N SER A 650 -13.34 -18.07 6.76
CA SER A 650 -14.37 -17.11 7.13
C SER A 650 -15.65 -17.34 6.31
N ALA A 651 -16.81 -17.22 6.95
CA ALA A 651 -18.09 -17.22 6.27
C ALA A 651 -18.68 -15.82 6.27
N TYR A 652 -19.26 -15.39 5.15
CA TYR A 652 -19.68 -14.01 4.99
C TYR A 652 -20.95 -13.86 4.15
N LEU A 653 -21.61 -12.72 4.38
CA LEU A 653 -22.73 -12.21 3.60
C LEU A 653 -22.45 -10.76 3.22
N ASN A 654 -22.37 -10.47 1.93
CA ASN A 654 -22.32 -9.11 1.40
C ASN A 654 -23.66 -8.76 0.76
N LEU A 655 -24.14 -7.56 1.04
CA LEU A 655 -25.38 -6.99 0.50
C LEU A 655 -25.10 -5.66 -0.17
N HIS A 656 -25.72 -5.42 -1.31
CA HIS A 656 -25.63 -4.14 -2.02
C HIS A 656 -27.01 -3.71 -2.50
N LEU A 657 -27.45 -2.57 -1.97
CA LEU A 657 -28.70 -1.94 -2.34
C LEU A 657 -28.43 -0.52 -2.81
N LYS A 658 -28.57 -0.25 -4.12
CA LYS A 658 -28.32 1.07 -4.75
C LYS A 658 -26.92 1.64 -4.39
N TYR A 659 -26.86 2.53 -3.40
CA TYR A 659 -25.67 3.25 -2.96
C TYR A 659 -25.10 2.72 -1.64
N THR A 660 -25.73 1.70 -1.05
CA THR A 660 -25.33 1.15 0.24
C THR A 660 -24.80 -0.25 0.06
N ARG A 661 -23.61 -0.51 0.62
CA ARG A 661 -23.03 -1.85 0.78
C ARG A 661 -23.01 -2.19 2.25
N PHE A 662 -23.27 -3.44 2.56
CA PHE A 662 -23.25 -3.96 3.91
C PHE A 662 -22.64 -5.36 3.92
N PHE A 663 -21.88 -5.70 4.95
CA PHE A 663 -21.44 -7.07 5.17
C PHE A 663 -21.61 -7.51 6.63
N VAL A 664 -21.81 -8.80 6.79
CA VAL A 664 -21.68 -9.54 8.05
C VAL A 664 -20.74 -10.71 7.79
N MET A 665 -19.80 -10.96 8.67
CA MET A 665 -18.82 -12.02 8.52
C MET A 665 -18.49 -12.65 9.87
N MET A 666 -18.42 -13.97 9.89
CA MET A 666 -17.80 -14.73 10.97
C MET A 666 -16.39 -15.09 10.54
N TYR A 667 -15.41 -14.40 11.12
CA TYR A 667 -13.98 -14.64 10.87
C TYR A 667 -13.51 -15.87 11.63
N ASN A 668 -12.59 -16.65 11.04
CA ASN A 668 -11.93 -17.83 11.62
C ASN A 668 -12.89 -18.86 12.23
N ILE A 669 -13.88 -19.31 11.43
CA ILE A 669 -14.85 -20.34 11.87
C ILE A 669 -14.18 -21.68 12.17
N ALA A 670 -12.98 -21.91 11.63
CA ALA A 670 -12.18 -23.13 11.82
C ALA A 670 -11.37 -23.12 13.14
N GLU A 671 -11.49 -22.07 13.98
CA GLU A 671 -10.84 -22.04 15.29
C GLU A 671 -11.20 -23.28 16.11
N GLY A 672 -10.16 -23.94 16.67
CA GLY A 672 -10.30 -25.19 17.44
C GLY A 672 -10.48 -26.45 16.61
N MET A 673 -10.51 -26.35 15.26
CA MET A 673 -10.56 -27.49 14.37
C MET A 673 -9.17 -27.77 13.76
N GLY A 674 -8.62 -28.97 13.96
CA GLY A 674 -7.41 -29.42 13.31
C GLY A 674 -6.10 -28.96 13.97
N ASN A 675 -5.15 -28.46 13.18
CA ASN A 675 -3.79 -28.18 13.60
C ASN A 675 -3.69 -27.02 14.60
N ALA A 676 -3.05 -27.26 15.75
CA ALA A 676 -2.81 -26.27 16.81
C ALA A 676 -1.77 -25.17 16.45
N GLN A 677 -1.24 -25.13 15.22
CA GLN A 677 -0.23 -24.16 14.79
C GLN A 677 -0.84 -22.89 14.16
N SER A 678 -1.86 -22.33 14.81
CA SER A 678 -2.58 -21.16 14.34
C SER A 678 -1.83 -19.84 14.58
N PHE A 679 -0.69 -19.67 13.91
CA PHE A 679 0.13 -18.46 13.99
C PHE A 679 0.10 -17.67 12.69
N SER A 680 0.02 -16.35 12.82
CA SER A 680 0.17 -15.39 11.74
C SER A 680 1.62 -15.01 11.51
N LEU A 681 2.37 -14.80 12.60
CA LEU A 681 3.82 -14.60 12.69
C LEU A 681 4.34 -15.36 13.91
N TYR A 682 5.66 -15.57 13.98
CA TYR A 682 6.25 -16.21 15.15
C TYR A 682 5.90 -15.43 16.42
N ARG A 683 5.31 -16.10 17.42
CA ARG A 683 4.74 -15.57 18.66
C ARG A 683 3.50 -14.69 18.51
N TYR A 684 2.95 -14.51 17.31
CA TYR A 684 1.70 -13.78 17.08
C TYR A 684 0.65 -14.72 16.50
N PRO A 685 -0.27 -15.22 17.33
CA PRO A 685 -1.31 -16.14 16.87
C PRO A 685 -2.31 -15.46 15.92
N VAL A 686 -3.00 -16.27 15.14
CA VAL A 686 -4.18 -15.83 14.38
C VAL A 686 -5.29 -15.41 15.35
N ASN A 687 -6.06 -14.39 14.96
CA ASN A 687 -7.19 -13.94 15.79
C ASN A 687 -8.22 -15.06 16.00
N PRO A 688 -8.85 -15.12 17.17
CA PRO A 688 -9.93 -16.06 17.44
C PRO A 688 -11.16 -15.82 16.56
N ARG A 689 -12.15 -16.70 16.66
CA ARG A 689 -13.43 -16.56 15.97
C ARG A 689 -14.14 -15.28 16.39
N VAL A 690 -14.47 -14.43 15.43
CA VAL A 690 -15.06 -13.12 15.71
C VAL A 690 -16.08 -12.72 14.65
N LEU A 691 -17.20 -12.15 15.12
CA LEU A 691 -18.17 -11.51 14.25
C LEU A 691 -17.67 -10.13 13.84
N LYS A 692 -17.68 -9.88 12.53
CA LYS A 692 -17.34 -8.56 11.94
C LYS A 692 -18.47 -8.09 11.05
N LEU A 693 -18.69 -6.79 11.02
CA LEU A 693 -19.72 -6.16 10.20
C LEU A 693 -19.23 -4.82 9.65
N GLY A 694 -19.83 -4.38 8.55
CA GLY A 694 -19.50 -3.08 7.99
C GLY A 694 -20.56 -2.57 7.04
N ILE A 695 -20.57 -1.25 6.90
CA ILE A 695 -21.45 -0.51 6.03
C ILE A 695 -20.65 0.51 5.22
N SER A 696 -20.99 0.66 3.95
CA SER A 696 -20.53 1.75 3.09
C SER A 696 -21.75 2.43 2.49
N TRP A 697 -21.84 3.73 2.65
CA TRP A 697 -22.93 4.53 2.12
C TRP A 697 -22.37 5.64 1.23
N GLN A 698 -22.78 5.63 -0.03
CA GLN A 698 -22.38 6.59 -1.04
C GLN A 698 -23.52 7.60 -1.30
N PHE A 699 -23.17 8.86 -1.32
CA PHE A 699 -24.07 9.94 -1.64
C PHE A 699 -23.63 10.55 -2.97
N ASN A 700 -24.49 10.45 -3.98
CA ASN A 700 -24.34 11.12 -5.27
C ASN A 700 -25.59 11.99 -5.45
N ASN A 701 -25.48 13.26 -5.26
CA ASN A 701 -26.59 14.20 -5.48
C ASN A 701 -26.61 14.70 -6.92
#